data_d6d6cef35a0144c80643cb94d2fa2b3a
#
_entry.id   d6d6cef35a0144c80643cb94d2fa2b3a
#
_cell.length_a   1.000
_cell.length_b   1.000
_cell.length_c   1.000
_cell.angle_alpha   90.00
_cell.angle_beta   90.00
_cell.angle_gamma   90.00
#
_symmetry.space_group_name_H-M   'P 1'
#
loop_
_entity.id
_entity.type
_entity.pdbx_description
1 polymer ?
#
loop_
_entity_poly.entity_id
_entity_poly.type
_entity_poly.pdbx_seq_one_letter_code
_entity_poly.pdbx_strand_id
1 'polypeptide(L)'
;MALFGVFQAALLLALLSLRTYQSEVLSELLPLTPESLEVSINSTQQRLYLQWRVHNLTYHQELKMVFQIEISRIETSNVIWVENYSTPVKWDQVLHWSWESKLPLECATHFVRIRSVVDDASIPELGLWSNWSSWEEVDVQKSLGQGSLFIFPKDKLVEEGSNVTICYISRSPENNISCHLEGVPIHGEQLNPNVSTFSFNNVPFIRVTGTNFYCIMNKHETSGTILYVSKVLEEPKDFSCETQDLKTLNCTWNPGHDTALIGFPSQRYTLFESFSRKKKLCARKNWCDWQVAPDSQETYNFTLIAENNLRRRSVNVFFNLTHRVHPMKPFKVVLKSISATNATMTWKVHPVGNYSTLLCQVELHGGGKVIQQHNVSITTNGQYFLSELEPITQYVTRVRCAAAQHFWKWSQWTRQSFTTLEAAPSEAPDIWRNVKSMLGSRTVTLFWKPLSKSQAHGKILFYNVVIENLDKSSSVKLLSIPAPANGTELTLDQKCSYQIHVTANNSAGTSPASVIGISRDSGNKKVEERRIQGTEDGFSLSWKPQSGDVIGYVVDWCDYPQDPSCPLQWKNLGPNTTSTVIRSDAFRPGVRYNFRIYEISTERIAYLLEKKTGYSQELAPSNNPQVTISNLTSHSFILNWKDYSTDSQSGFIQGYYVYLKHTAEQCHPGFEKAVLSAHVLIRIIVPMIFCLVLFMVVCYLMSQWMKDKCYPDIPDPYKSSVLSLIKYKESHHPTIMKVNDCIPDAIEVVNKLEGSKIQFLGARKSLTETELTKPAYLYVLPAENYSGPSPFICFENFTYNQAASDSGSCGHVPKRPTTPPSQLALLTSSENLLKSLEQNYMNSLGESPAGETSLNYVSQLASPMSGDKDSLPTNPPGPALGSEYRMQMAVTLGLASPSPSENSSLSVTLLDQGEHCR
;
A
#
# COMPACT_ATOMS: atom_id res chain seq x y z
N MET A 1 -37.20 -84.69 -60.65
CA MET A 1 -38.23 -83.90 -59.91
C MET A 1 -38.56 -84.45 -58.52
N ALA A 2 -38.49 -85.74 -58.23
CA ALA A 2 -38.75 -86.30 -56.90
C ALA A 2 -37.65 -86.08 -55.84
N LEU A 3 -36.34 -85.96 -56.25
CA LEU A 3 -35.25 -85.70 -55.31
C LEU A 3 -35.20 -84.23 -54.78
N PHE A 4 -35.73 -83.30 -55.59
CA PHE A 4 -35.77 -81.91 -55.19
C PHE A 4 -36.84 -81.62 -54.12
N GLY A 5 -37.97 -82.39 -54.18
CA GLY A 5 -39.07 -82.29 -53.20
C GLY A 5 -38.68 -82.83 -51.82
N VAL A 6 -37.83 -83.87 -51.73
CA VAL A 6 -37.38 -84.49 -50.52
C VAL A 6 -36.35 -83.59 -49.81
N PHE A 7 -35.50 -82.87 -50.58
CA PHE A 7 -34.49 -81.96 -49.98
C PHE A 7 -35.17 -80.69 -49.44
N GLN A 8 -36.20 -80.18 -50.08
CA GLN A 8 -36.96 -79.06 -49.61
C GLN A 8 -37.81 -79.37 -48.34
N ALA A 9 -38.35 -80.56 -48.27
CA ALA A 9 -39.09 -81.03 -47.10
C ALA A 9 -38.10 -81.31 -45.91
N ALA A 10 -36.93 -81.85 -46.14
CA ALA A 10 -35.92 -82.04 -45.09
C ALA A 10 -35.36 -80.73 -44.58
N LEU A 11 -35.18 -79.76 -45.53
CA LEU A 11 -34.69 -78.38 -45.10
C LEU A 11 -35.80 -77.66 -44.32
N LEU A 12 -37.06 -77.78 -44.66
CA LEU A 12 -38.21 -77.23 -43.92
C LEU A 12 -38.40 -77.91 -42.55
N LEU A 13 -38.24 -79.25 -42.51
CA LEU A 13 -38.24 -79.95 -41.22
C LEU A 13 -37.06 -79.55 -40.30
N ALA A 14 -35.85 -79.37 -40.88
CA ALA A 14 -34.68 -78.91 -40.17
C ALA A 14 -34.89 -77.44 -39.64
N LEU A 15 -35.46 -76.58 -40.50
CA LEU A 15 -35.80 -75.22 -40.10
C LEU A 15 -36.93 -75.13 -39.03
N LEU A 16 -37.91 -76.05 -39.09
CA LEU A 16 -38.95 -76.20 -38.13
C LEU A 16 -38.43 -76.76 -36.77
N SER A 17 -37.50 -77.77 -36.86
CA SER A 17 -36.83 -78.30 -35.63
C SER A 17 -35.89 -77.29 -35.03
N LEU A 18 -35.21 -76.44 -35.83
CA LEU A 18 -34.46 -75.31 -35.33
C LEU A 18 -35.31 -74.25 -34.68
N ARG A 19 -36.51 -73.97 -35.27
CA ARG A 19 -37.47 -73.03 -34.65
C ARG A 19 -38.08 -73.62 -33.38
N THR A 20 -38.39 -74.92 -33.30
CA THR A 20 -38.89 -75.52 -32.07
C THR A 20 -37.77 -75.58 -31.01
N TYR A 21 -36.53 -75.87 -31.38
CA TYR A 21 -35.39 -75.83 -30.45
C TYR A 21 -35.14 -74.38 -29.95
N GLN A 22 -35.25 -73.41 -30.84
CA GLN A 22 -35.20 -72.03 -30.40
C GLN A 22 -36.38 -71.63 -29.53
N SER A 23 -37.58 -72.14 -29.78
CA SER A 23 -38.71 -71.82 -28.91
C SER A 23 -38.67 -72.55 -27.57
N GLU A 24 -38.09 -73.77 -27.51
CA GLU A 24 -37.90 -74.48 -26.22
C GLU A 24 -36.81 -73.87 -25.38
N VAL A 25 -35.73 -73.39 -26.01
CA VAL A 25 -34.68 -72.62 -25.32
C VAL A 25 -35.18 -71.25 -24.85
N LEU A 26 -36.20 -70.69 -25.61
CA LEU A 26 -36.79 -69.41 -25.25
C LEU A 26 -37.84 -69.52 -24.12
N SER A 27 -38.41 -70.68 -23.92
CA SER A 27 -39.41 -70.87 -22.85
C SER A 27 -38.84 -71.14 -21.48
N GLU A 28 -37.55 -71.38 -21.36
CA GLU A 28 -36.86 -71.51 -20.08
C GLU A 28 -36.18 -70.21 -19.64
N LEU A 29 -36.18 -69.13 -20.36
CA LEU A 29 -35.71 -67.84 -19.98
C LEU A 29 -36.78 -67.03 -19.22
N LEU A 30 -37.13 -67.55 -18.03
CA LEU A 30 -37.85 -66.77 -17.04
C LEU A 30 -37.07 -65.48 -16.72
N PRO A 31 -37.74 -64.34 -16.54
CA PRO A 31 -37.05 -63.12 -16.16
C PRO A 31 -36.23 -63.41 -14.89
N LEU A 32 -34.93 -63.11 -14.98
CA LEU A 32 -34.00 -63.31 -13.84
C LEU A 32 -34.43 -62.46 -12.68
N THR A 33 -35.14 -63.04 -11.69
CA THR A 33 -35.66 -62.32 -10.54
C THR A 33 -34.61 -62.14 -9.45
N PRO A 34 -34.55 -60.96 -8.83
CA PRO A 34 -33.75 -60.79 -7.61
C PRO A 34 -34.32 -61.65 -6.48
N GLU A 35 -33.48 -62.37 -5.80
CA GLU A 35 -33.89 -63.23 -4.66
C GLU A 35 -33.02 -62.86 -3.46
N SER A 36 -33.54 -63.26 -2.27
CA SER A 36 -32.82 -63.03 -0.97
C SER A 36 -32.49 -61.55 -0.75
N LEU A 37 -33.48 -60.67 -0.99
CA LEU A 37 -33.29 -59.26 -0.66
C LEU A 37 -33.19 -59.13 0.87
N GLU A 38 -32.01 -58.70 1.28
CA GLU A 38 -31.73 -58.38 2.69
C GLU A 38 -31.50 -56.89 2.82
N VAL A 39 -32.14 -56.23 3.76
CA VAL A 39 -31.96 -54.82 4.04
C VAL A 39 -31.40 -54.63 5.42
N SER A 40 -30.21 -54.06 5.49
CA SER A 40 -29.56 -53.71 6.75
C SER A 40 -29.50 -52.19 6.93
N ILE A 41 -29.47 -51.74 8.18
CA ILE A 41 -29.59 -50.34 8.57
C ILE A 41 -28.28 -49.87 9.19
N ASN A 42 -27.82 -48.71 8.77
CA ASN A 42 -26.81 -47.95 9.49
C ASN A 42 -27.40 -46.60 9.95
N SER A 43 -27.87 -46.59 11.19
CA SER A 43 -28.49 -45.41 11.80
C SER A 43 -27.49 -44.26 12.01
N THR A 44 -26.20 -44.52 12.14
CA THR A 44 -25.18 -43.45 12.26
C THR A 44 -24.94 -42.72 10.94
N GLN A 45 -25.02 -43.44 9.83
CA GLN A 45 -24.89 -42.90 8.49
C GLN A 45 -26.20 -42.54 7.82
N GLN A 46 -27.34 -42.92 8.45
CA GLN A 46 -28.70 -42.77 7.88
C GLN A 46 -28.81 -43.42 6.51
N ARG A 47 -28.25 -44.64 6.39
CA ARG A 47 -28.24 -45.41 5.13
C ARG A 47 -28.90 -46.76 5.29
N LEU A 48 -29.65 -47.14 4.27
CA LEU A 48 -30.09 -48.51 4.01
C LEU A 48 -29.05 -49.17 3.09
N TYR A 49 -28.61 -50.34 3.46
CA TYR A 49 -27.74 -51.20 2.66
C TYR A 49 -28.57 -52.40 2.21
N LEU A 50 -28.64 -52.60 0.92
CA LEU A 50 -29.36 -53.67 0.26
C LEU A 50 -28.37 -54.70 -0.24
N GLN A 51 -28.68 -55.96 -0.02
CA GLN A 51 -27.93 -57.10 -0.56
C GLN A 51 -28.97 -58.05 -1.20
N TRP A 52 -28.61 -58.56 -2.39
CA TRP A 52 -29.47 -59.54 -3.09
C TRP A 52 -28.62 -60.43 -4.01
N ARG A 53 -29.22 -61.54 -4.46
CA ARG A 53 -28.62 -62.43 -5.45
C ARG A 53 -29.57 -62.57 -6.64
N VAL A 54 -29.04 -63.05 -7.75
CA VAL A 54 -29.82 -63.40 -8.93
C VAL A 54 -29.54 -64.91 -9.19
N HIS A 55 -30.58 -65.71 -9.11
CA HIS A 55 -30.53 -67.12 -9.41
C HIS A 55 -30.69 -67.38 -10.92
N ASN A 56 -30.44 -68.60 -11.35
CA ASN A 56 -30.53 -69.10 -12.72
C ASN A 56 -29.51 -68.55 -13.73
N LEU A 57 -28.43 -67.91 -13.25
CA LEU A 57 -27.29 -67.61 -14.06
C LEU A 57 -26.39 -68.85 -14.20
N THR A 58 -25.94 -69.13 -15.43
CA THR A 58 -24.99 -70.21 -15.70
C THR A 58 -23.57 -69.81 -15.28
N TYR A 59 -22.73 -70.76 -14.84
CA TYR A 59 -21.44 -70.53 -14.20
C TYR A 59 -20.43 -69.66 -15.02
N HIS A 60 -20.58 -69.60 -16.34
CA HIS A 60 -19.67 -68.85 -17.26
C HIS A 60 -20.27 -67.56 -17.82
N GLN A 61 -21.45 -67.17 -17.38
CA GLN A 61 -22.18 -66.05 -17.98
C GLN A 61 -22.03 -64.78 -17.10
N GLU A 62 -21.50 -63.73 -17.69
CA GLU A 62 -21.54 -62.39 -17.12
C GLU A 62 -22.59 -61.60 -17.92
N LEU A 63 -23.64 -61.15 -17.26
CA LEU A 63 -24.71 -60.41 -17.91
C LEU A 63 -24.79 -59.00 -17.31
N LYS A 64 -24.96 -58.02 -18.18
CA LYS A 64 -25.27 -56.67 -17.75
C LYS A 64 -26.76 -56.58 -17.43
N MET A 65 -27.07 -56.26 -16.18
CA MET A 65 -28.45 -56.17 -15.68
C MET A 65 -28.76 -54.81 -15.12
N VAL A 66 -30.00 -54.40 -15.23
CA VAL A 66 -30.53 -53.21 -14.58
C VAL A 66 -31.50 -53.64 -13.52
N PHE A 67 -31.26 -53.12 -12.29
CA PHE A 67 -32.14 -53.33 -11.13
C PHE A 67 -32.90 -52.05 -10.86
N GLN A 68 -34.22 -52.12 -10.87
CA GLN A 68 -35.07 -51.02 -10.43
C GLN A 68 -35.38 -51.24 -8.95
N ILE A 69 -34.89 -50.30 -8.14
CA ILE A 69 -35.03 -50.31 -6.69
C ILE A 69 -36.05 -49.23 -6.33
N GLU A 70 -37.08 -49.63 -5.57
CA GLU A 70 -38.11 -48.74 -5.15
C GLU A 70 -38.21 -48.72 -3.61
N ILE A 71 -38.21 -47.48 -3.08
CA ILE A 71 -38.34 -47.23 -1.64
C ILE A 71 -39.60 -46.46 -1.37
N SER A 72 -40.45 -46.99 -0.48
CA SER A 72 -41.65 -46.34 0.01
C SER A 72 -41.52 -45.99 1.46
N ARG A 73 -42.34 -45.09 1.98
CA ARG A 73 -42.27 -44.57 3.34
C ARG A 73 -43.68 -44.58 3.95
N ILE A 74 -43.81 -45.04 5.20
CA ILE A 74 -45.03 -45.15 6.00
C ILE A 74 -45.96 -46.21 5.44
N GLU A 75 -46.24 -46.15 4.16
CA GLU A 75 -47.10 -47.11 3.45
C GLU A 75 -46.44 -47.51 2.13
N THR A 76 -46.71 -48.72 1.67
CA THR A 76 -46.15 -49.24 0.42
C THR A 76 -46.60 -48.46 -0.83
N SER A 77 -47.70 -47.73 -0.72
CA SER A 77 -48.26 -46.85 -1.75
C SER A 77 -47.49 -45.53 -1.90
N ASN A 78 -46.79 -45.09 -0.84
CA ASN A 78 -46.05 -43.80 -0.82
C ASN A 78 -44.61 -43.99 -1.23
N VAL A 79 -44.39 -44.06 -2.54
CA VAL A 79 -43.04 -44.23 -3.13
C VAL A 79 -42.27 -42.91 -3.09
N ILE A 80 -41.15 -42.90 -2.40
CA ILE A 80 -40.29 -41.73 -2.22
C ILE A 80 -39.04 -41.74 -3.08
N TRP A 81 -38.58 -42.91 -3.56
CA TRP A 81 -37.38 -43.10 -4.34
C TRP A 81 -37.53 -44.25 -5.34
N VAL A 82 -37.08 -44.02 -6.57
CA VAL A 82 -36.96 -45.05 -7.60
C VAL A 82 -35.63 -44.85 -8.30
N GLU A 83 -34.83 -45.88 -8.37
CA GLU A 83 -33.54 -45.83 -9.07
C GLU A 83 -33.30 -47.10 -9.90
N ASN A 84 -32.69 -46.89 -11.09
CA ASN A 84 -32.27 -47.97 -11.97
C ASN A 84 -30.75 -48.15 -11.81
N TYR A 85 -30.34 -49.20 -11.11
CA TYR A 85 -28.96 -49.55 -10.84
C TYR A 85 -28.49 -50.58 -11.88
N SER A 86 -27.52 -50.20 -12.77
CA SER A 86 -26.96 -51.06 -13.81
C SER A 86 -25.58 -51.59 -13.36
N THR A 87 -25.42 -52.91 -13.41
CA THR A 87 -24.14 -53.58 -13.05
C THR A 87 -24.00 -54.91 -13.78
N PRO A 88 -22.75 -55.32 -14.09
CA PRO A 88 -22.51 -56.69 -14.53
C PRO A 88 -22.69 -57.64 -13.38
N VAL A 89 -23.36 -58.79 -13.65
CA VAL A 89 -23.70 -59.81 -12.67
C VAL A 89 -23.08 -61.11 -13.07
N LYS A 90 -22.46 -61.78 -12.14
CA LYS A 90 -21.85 -63.11 -12.26
C LYS A 90 -22.61 -64.16 -11.41
N TRP A 91 -22.44 -65.43 -11.79
CA TRP A 91 -23.03 -66.51 -11.02
C TRP A 91 -22.66 -66.40 -9.53
N ASP A 92 -23.69 -66.60 -8.63
CA ASP A 92 -23.62 -66.53 -7.17
C ASP A 92 -23.02 -65.25 -6.58
N GLN A 93 -23.01 -64.19 -7.35
CA GLN A 93 -22.54 -62.90 -6.86
C GLN A 93 -23.58 -62.24 -5.96
N VAL A 94 -23.14 -61.83 -4.76
CA VAL A 94 -23.90 -60.91 -3.89
C VAL A 94 -23.75 -59.50 -4.42
N LEU A 95 -24.84 -58.88 -4.78
CA LEU A 95 -24.92 -57.52 -5.18
C LEU A 95 -25.19 -56.63 -3.98
N HIS A 96 -24.61 -55.46 -4.01
CA HIS A 96 -24.75 -54.46 -2.98
C HIS A 96 -25.14 -53.11 -3.54
N TRP A 97 -26.06 -52.43 -2.85
CA TRP A 97 -26.44 -51.08 -3.16
C TRP A 97 -26.77 -50.34 -1.86
N SER A 98 -26.68 -49.00 -1.82
CA SER A 98 -27.04 -48.26 -0.63
C SER A 98 -27.76 -46.98 -0.95
N TRP A 99 -28.69 -46.61 -0.11
CA TRP A 99 -29.45 -45.38 -0.20
C TRP A 99 -29.34 -44.57 1.08
N GLU A 100 -29.13 -43.24 0.95
CA GLU A 100 -29.05 -42.31 2.07
C GLU A 100 -30.38 -41.59 2.22
N SER A 101 -30.99 -41.71 3.38
CA SER A 101 -32.24 -41.05 3.67
C SER A 101 -32.08 -39.61 4.07
N LYS A 102 -32.85 -38.70 3.49
CA LYS A 102 -32.91 -37.29 3.89
C LYS A 102 -33.63 -37.09 5.22
N LEU A 103 -34.66 -37.94 5.49
CA LEU A 103 -35.35 -38.05 6.76
C LEU A 103 -34.62 -39.10 7.61
N PRO A 104 -34.36 -38.88 8.88
CA PRO A 104 -33.80 -39.93 9.75
C PRO A 104 -34.63 -41.23 9.66
N LEU A 105 -33.92 -42.35 9.50
CA LEU A 105 -34.57 -43.66 9.31
C LEU A 105 -35.49 -44.05 10.45
N GLU A 106 -35.21 -43.57 11.63
CA GLU A 106 -36.01 -43.75 12.82
C GLU A 106 -37.37 -43.07 12.78
N CYS A 107 -37.51 -42.02 11.95
CA CYS A 107 -38.72 -41.19 11.89
C CYS A 107 -39.90 -41.86 11.17
N ALA A 108 -39.64 -42.87 10.37
CA ALA A 108 -40.68 -43.55 9.60
C ALA A 108 -40.27 -44.98 9.24
N THR A 109 -41.26 -45.86 9.14
CA THR A 109 -41.09 -47.18 8.53
C THR A 109 -40.83 -47.02 7.02
N HIS A 110 -39.84 -47.73 6.54
CA HIS A 110 -39.51 -47.77 5.11
C HIS A 110 -39.79 -49.14 4.54
N PHE A 111 -40.17 -49.19 3.27
CA PHE A 111 -40.44 -50.44 2.55
C PHE A 111 -39.59 -50.43 1.29
N VAL A 112 -38.90 -51.51 1.01
CA VAL A 112 -38.01 -51.64 -0.13
C VAL A 112 -38.37 -52.86 -0.96
N ARG A 113 -38.42 -52.70 -2.28
CA ARG A 113 -38.57 -53.79 -3.22
C ARG A 113 -37.67 -53.59 -4.43
N ILE A 114 -37.38 -54.66 -5.13
CA ILE A 114 -36.50 -54.66 -6.29
C ILE A 114 -37.04 -55.56 -7.41
N ARG A 115 -36.78 -55.15 -8.64
CA ARG A 115 -36.95 -55.98 -9.83
C ARG A 115 -35.79 -55.81 -10.80
N SER A 116 -35.65 -56.69 -11.73
CA SER A 116 -34.52 -56.71 -12.65
C SER A 116 -34.94 -56.83 -14.10
N VAL A 117 -34.05 -56.40 -15.01
CA VAL A 117 -34.13 -56.62 -16.45
C VAL A 117 -32.72 -56.78 -16.95
N VAL A 118 -32.57 -57.63 -17.98
CA VAL A 118 -31.27 -57.82 -18.68
C VAL A 118 -31.10 -56.69 -19.68
N ASP A 119 -29.96 -56.01 -19.61
CA ASP A 119 -29.57 -54.89 -20.49
C ASP A 119 -28.42 -55.38 -21.40
N ASP A 120 -28.76 -56.35 -22.27
CA ASP A 120 -27.83 -56.86 -23.25
C ASP A 120 -28.40 -56.69 -24.68
N ALA A 121 -27.77 -55.84 -25.46
CA ALA A 121 -28.17 -55.54 -26.85
C ALA A 121 -28.11 -56.76 -27.78
N SER A 122 -27.40 -57.82 -27.37
CA SER A 122 -27.30 -59.07 -28.13
C SER A 122 -28.55 -59.96 -27.98
N ILE A 123 -29.44 -59.67 -26.99
CA ILE A 123 -30.62 -60.47 -26.68
C ILE A 123 -31.86 -59.55 -26.51
N PRO A 124 -32.40 -59.01 -27.65
CA PRO A 124 -33.48 -58.01 -27.53
C PRO A 124 -34.82 -58.59 -27.02
N GLU A 125 -34.96 -59.89 -26.97
CA GLU A 125 -36.21 -60.55 -26.50
C GLU A 125 -36.33 -60.65 -24.96
N LEU A 126 -35.25 -60.38 -24.20
CA LEU A 126 -35.23 -60.42 -22.75
C LEU A 126 -35.46 -59.04 -22.06
N GLY A 127 -35.88 -58.03 -22.78
CA GLY A 127 -36.19 -56.70 -22.26
C GLY A 127 -37.42 -56.57 -21.34
N LEU A 128 -37.92 -57.69 -20.81
CA LEU A 128 -39.04 -57.70 -19.91
C LEU A 128 -38.55 -57.64 -18.46
N TRP A 129 -39.16 -56.76 -17.68
CA TRP A 129 -38.90 -56.67 -16.26
C TRP A 129 -39.34 -57.92 -15.53
N SER A 130 -38.57 -58.40 -14.60
CA SER A 130 -39.00 -59.44 -13.66
C SER A 130 -40.17 -58.98 -12.80
N ASN A 131 -40.78 -59.90 -12.14
CA ASN A 131 -41.73 -59.58 -11.03
C ASN A 131 -40.95 -58.79 -9.95
N TRP A 132 -41.66 -57.97 -9.24
CA TRP A 132 -41.13 -57.34 -8.04
C TRP A 132 -40.88 -58.38 -6.97
N SER A 133 -39.79 -58.17 -6.17
CA SER A 133 -39.63 -58.88 -4.88
C SER A 133 -40.78 -58.51 -3.94
N SER A 134 -40.97 -59.29 -2.87
CA SER A 134 -41.77 -58.83 -1.76
C SER A 134 -41.25 -57.51 -1.20
N TRP A 135 -42.13 -56.73 -0.59
CA TRP A 135 -41.74 -55.60 0.18
C TRP A 135 -41.00 -56.04 1.46
N GLU A 136 -39.74 -55.59 1.61
CA GLU A 136 -39.01 -55.72 2.84
C GLU A 136 -39.27 -54.51 3.76
N GLU A 137 -39.87 -54.76 4.94
CA GLU A 137 -40.18 -53.72 5.92
C GLU A 137 -39.00 -53.40 6.77
N VAL A 138 -38.66 -52.13 6.87
CA VAL A 138 -37.58 -51.58 7.67
C VAL A 138 -38.12 -50.62 8.72
N ASP A 139 -38.38 -51.15 9.89
CA ASP A 139 -38.88 -50.37 11.05
C ASP A 139 -37.90 -50.32 12.19
N VAL A 140 -37.20 -49.16 12.31
CA VAL A 140 -36.25 -48.90 13.39
C VAL A 140 -36.92 -48.56 14.69
N GLN A 141 -38.18 -48.10 14.67
CA GLN A 141 -38.90 -47.68 15.85
C GLN A 141 -39.19 -48.85 16.82
N LYS A 142 -39.30 -50.06 16.32
CA LYS A 142 -39.46 -51.28 17.10
C LYS A 142 -38.30 -51.57 18.05
N SER A 143 -37.12 -51.02 17.74
CA SER A 143 -35.89 -51.18 18.53
C SER A 143 -35.62 -50.07 19.53
N LEU A 144 -36.49 -49.04 19.60
CA LEU A 144 -36.29 -47.92 20.52
C LEU A 144 -36.49 -48.38 21.98
N GLY A 145 -35.52 -48.00 22.86
CA GLY A 145 -35.52 -48.35 24.29
C GLY A 145 -36.67 -47.74 25.09
N GLN A 146 -36.62 -47.81 26.41
CA GLN A 146 -37.62 -47.25 27.31
C GLN A 146 -37.49 -45.72 27.31
N GLY A 147 -38.52 -44.99 26.91
CA GLY A 147 -38.61 -43.52 26.86
C GLY A 147 -39.95 -43.11 26.25
N SER A 148 -40.45 -41.94 26.57
CA SER A 148 -41.71 -41.37 26.06
C SER A 148 -41.48 -40.44 24.86
N LEU A 149 -40.30 -39.80 24.77
CA LEU A 149 -39.96 -38.87 23.72
C LEU A 149 -38.53 -39.11 23.20
N PHE A 150 -38.39 -39.31 21.90
CA PHE A 150 -37.12 -39.52 21.21
C PHE A 150 -36.94 -38.48 20.15
N ILE A 151 -35.69 -38.03 19.93
CA ILE A 151 -35.32 -37.07 18.89
C ILE A 151 -34.21 -37.67 18.03
N PHE A 152 -34.33 -37.59 16.74
CA PHE A 152 -33.37 -38.08 15.74
C PHE A 152 -33.08 -37.06 14.62
N PRO A 153 -31.89 -37.07 14.06
CA PRO A 153 -30.73 -37.90 14.44
C PRO A 153 -30.10 -37.41 15.73
N LYS A 154 -29.41 -38.30 16.46
CA LYS A 154 -28.60 -37.91 17.63
C LYS A 154 -27.28 -37.32 17.22
N ASP A 155 -26.99 -36.11 17.72
CA ASP A 155 -25.68 -35.44 17.63
C ASP A 155 -25.07 -35.45 16.24
N LYS A 156 -25.84 -34.97 15.25
CA LYS A 156 -25.45 -35.03 13.85
C LYS A 156 -24.42 -33.95 13.49
N LEU A 157 -23.34 -34.37 12.82
CA LEU A 157 -22.34 -33.49 12.24
C LEU A 157 -22.68 -33.25 10.75
N VAL A 158 -22.72 -31.96 10.34
CA VAL A 158 -22.97 -31.55 8.96
C VAL A 158 -22.09 -30.37 8.59
N GLU A 159 -21.98 -30.10 7.29
CA GLU A 159 -21.35 -28.86 6.80
C GLU A 159 -22.31 -27.69 6.80
N GLU A 160 -21.77 -26.49 6.97
CA GLU A 160 -22.48 -25.22 6.74
C GLU A 160 -23.12 -25.21 5.34
N GLY A 161 -24.36 -24.77 5.27
CA GLY A 161 -25.12 -24.78 3.99
C GLY A 161 -25.87 -26.11 3.73
N SER A 162 -25.71 -27.13 4.57
CA SER A 162 -26.44 -28.39 4.42
C SER A 162 -27.91 -28.22 4.77
N ASN A 163 -28.72 -29.13 4.21
CA ASN A 163 -30.12 -29.28 4.62
C ASN A 163 -30.23 -30.43 5.62
N VAL A 164 -30.88 -30.21 6.73
CA VAL A 164 -31.01 -31.19 7.81
C VAL A 164 -32.48 -31.32 8.23
N THR A 165 -32.95 -32.54 8.33
CA THR A 165 -34.25 -32.84 8.92
C THR A 165 -34.08 -33.52 10.25
N ILE A 166 -34.75 -33.01 11.27
CA ILE A 166 -34.82 -33.59 12.61
C ILE A 166 -36.25 -34.04 12.85
N CYS A 167 -36.48 -35.13 13.51
CA CYS A 167 -37.80 -35.51 13.96
C CYS A 167 -37.83 -35.78 15.48
N TYR A 168 -39.02 -35.64 16.07
CA TYR A 168 -39.33 -36.29 17.33
C TYR A 168 -40.29 -37.43 17.09
N ILE A 169 -40.20 -38.45 17.97
CA ILE A 169 -41.10 -39.60 18.06
C ILE A 169 -41.65 -39.64 19.49
N SER A 170 -42.99 -39.50 19.61
CA SER A 170 -43.70 -39.64 20.89
C SER A 170 -44.43 -40.97 20.93
N ARG A 171 -44.41 -41.65 22.09
CA ARG A 171 -45.18 -42.86 22.26
C ARG A 171 -46.68 -42.64 22.50
N SER A 172 -47.07 -41.41 22.84
CA SER A 172 -48.46 -41.03 23.04
C SER A 172 -48.80 -39.84 22.17
N PRO A 173 -49.85 -39.95 21.36
CA PRO A 173 -50.26 -38.87 20.43
C PRO A 173 -50.91 -37.65 21.14
N GLU A 174 -51.35 -37.80 22.39
CA GLU A 174 -52.07 -36.74 23.12
C GLU A 174 -51.19 -35.79 23.93
N ASN A 175 -49.88 -35.84 23.78
CA ASN A 175 -48.94 -35.03 24.56
C ASN A 175 -48.78 -33.64 23.96
N ASN A 176 -48.81 -32.62 24.84
CA ASN A 176 -48.47 -31.26 24.46
C ASN A 176 -46.95 -31.16 24.38
N ILE A 177 -46.41 -31.18 23.15
CA ILE A 177 -44.99 -31.14 22.87
C ILE A 177 -44.65 -29.78 22.25
N SER A 178 -43.71 -29.07 22.87
CA SER A 178 -43.12 -27.81 22.33
C SER A 178 -41.64 -28.02 22.04
N CYS A 179 -41.23 -27.69 20.81
CA CYS A 179 -39.86 -27.85 20.36
C CYS A 179 -39.16 -26.49 20.18
N HIS A 180 -37.88 -26.46 20.50
CA HIS A 180 -37.08 -25.24 20.53
C HIS A 180 -35.75 -25.47 19.85
N LEU A 181 -35.34 -24.47 19.06
CA LEU A 181 -33.99 -24.36 18.52
C LEU A 181 -33.30 -23.21 19.23
N GLU A 182 -32.22 -23.47 19.98
CA GLU A 182 -31.51 -22.48 20.78
C GLU A 182 -32.44 -21.65 21.70
N GLY A 183 -33.47 -22.24 22.21
CA GLY A 183 -34.47 -21.59 23.09
C GLY A 183 -35.60 -20.89 22.35
N VAL A 184 -35.56 -20.78 21.04
CA VAL A 184 -36.63 -20.21 20.22
C VAL A 184 -37.64 -21.29 19.86
N PRO A 185 -38.95 -21.14 20.15
CA PRO A 185 -39.97 -22.12 19.78
C PRO A 185 -40.08 -22.22 18.27
N ILE A 186 -40.21 -23.45 17.77
CA ILE A 186 -40.33 -23.77 16.35
C ILE A 186 -41.48 -24.73 16.14
N HIS A 187 -42.11 -24.65 14.99
CA HIS A 187 -43.21 -25.55 14.58
C HIS A 187 -42.68 -26.52 13.55
N GLY A 188 -43.05 -27.79 13.73
CA GLY A 188 -42.72 -28.88 12.81
C GLY A 188 -43.92 -29.27 11.97
N GLU A 189 -43.67 -30.01 10.91
CA GLU A 189 -44.65 -30.66 10.07
C GLU A 189 -44.96 -32.05 10.64
N GLN A 190 -46.23 -32.36 10.86
CA GLN A 190 -46.66 -33.64 11.38
C GLN A 190 -46.60 -34.69 10.27
N LEU A 191 -45.79 -35.72 10.46
CA LEU A 191 -45.62 -36.83 9.53
C LEU A 191 -46.67 -37.94 9.79
N ASN A 192 -46.91 -38.21 11.07
CA ASN A 192 -47.94 -39.12 11.57
C ASN A 192 -48.36 -38.70 13.01
N PRO A 193 -49.38 -39.27 13.64
CA PRO A 193 -49.85 -38.84 14.97
C PRO A 193 -48.75 -38.80 16.03
N ASN A 194 -47.73 -39.63 15.89
CA ASN A 194 -46.66 -39.80 16.89
C ASN A 194 -45.33 -39.13 16.47
N VAL A 195 -45.21 -38.60 15.21
CA VAL A 195 -43.97 -38.11 14.66
C VAL A 195 -44.16 -36.75 14.02
N SER A 196 -43.35 -35.78 14.39
CA SER A 196 -43.24 -34.51 13.69
C SER A 196 -41.82 -34.27 13.21
N THR A 197 -41.69 -33.60 12.07
CA THR A 197 -40.45 -33.31 11.41
C THR A 197 -40.17 -31.82 11.34
N PHE A 198 -38.90 -31.46 11.41
CA PHE A 198 -38.38 -30.08 11.35
C PHE A 198 -37.29 -30.05 10.31
N SER A 199 -37.54 -29.39 9.21
CA SER A 199 -36.61 -29.27 8.08
C SER A 199 -35.90 -27.92 8.12
N PHE A 200 -34.59 -27.93 8.22
CA PHE A 200 -33.70 -26.77 8.21
C PHE A 200 -32.94 -26.75 6.90
N ASN A 201 -33.15 -25.72 6.11
CA ASN A 201 -32.46 -25.54 4.86
C ASN A 201 -31.30 -24.56 5.06
N ASN A 202 -30.14 -24.83 4.43
CA ASN A 202 -28.98 -23.97 4.44
C ASN A 202 -28.55 -23.59 5.87
N VAL A 203 -28.32 -24.60 6.73
CA VAL A 203 -27.94 -24.38 8.14
C VAL A 203 -26.65 -23.63 8.26
N PRO A 204 -26.65 -22.49 8.97
CA PRO A 204 -25.41 -21.68 9.13
C PRO A 204 -24.54 -22.22 10.26
N PHE A 205 -23.25 -21.99 10.17
CA PHE A 205 -22.36 -22.15 11.32
C PHE A 205 -22.67 -21.07 12.38
N ILE A 206 -23.04 -21.47 13.59
CA ILE A 206 -23.36 -20.54 14.69
C ILE A 206 -22.24 -20.51 15.71
N ARG A 207 -21.86 -21.68 16.23
CA ARG A 207 -20.84 -21.82 17.27
C ARG A 207 -20.15 -23.19 17.27
N VAL A 208 -18.98 -23.25 17.88
CA VAL A 208 -18.17 -24.48 17.94
C VAL A 208 -18.76 -25.57 18.83
N THR A 209 -19.71 -25.23 19.70
CA THR A 209 -20.40 -26.16 20.60
C THR A 209 -21.59 -26.87 19.94
N GLY A 210 -21.91 -26.50 18.70
CA GLY A 210 -23.12 -26.95 18.02
C GLY A 210 -24.39 -26.17 18.43
N THR A 211 -25.48 -26.47 17.75
CA THR A 211 -26.79 -25.85 17.91
C THR A 211 -27.74 -26.83 18.62
N ASN A 212 -28.29 -26.42 19.73
CA ASN A 212 -29.20 -27.29 20.53
C ASN A 212 -30.60 -27.27 19.96
N PHE A 213 -31.09 -28.46 19.61
CA PHE A 213 -32.49 -28.72 19.34
C PHE A 213 -33.06 -29.59 20.46
N TYR A 214 -34.14 -29.17 21.08
CA TYR A 214 -34.79 -29.94 22.13
C TYR A 214 -36.32 -29.76 22.12
N CYS A 215 -37.02 -30.78 22.56
CA CYS A 215 -38.47 -30.75 22.76
C CYS A 215 -38.81 -31.04 24.21
N ILE A 216 -39.85 -30.38 24.71
CA ILE A 216 -40.38 -30.51 26.04
C ILE A 216 -41.79 -31.12 25.95
N MET A 217 -42.02 -32.21 26.62
CA MET A 217 -43.28 -32.88 26.70
C MET A 217 -43.92 -32.66 28.06
N ASN A 218 -45.15 -32.21 28.11
CA ASN A 218 -45.97 -32.03 29.33
C ASN A 218 -45.23 -31.20 30.42
N LYS A 219 -44.35 -30.25 30.03
CA LYS A 219 -43.55 -29.37 30.88
C LYS A 219 -42.50 -30.08 31.82
N HIS A 220 -42.35 -31.37 31.75
CA HIS A 220 -41.49 -32.14 32.66
C HIS A 220 -40.43 -32.99 31.96
N GLU A 221 -40.75 -33.57 30.83
CA GLU A 221 -39.83 -34.41 30.08
C GLU A 221 -39.17 -33.64 28.97
N THR A 222 -37.82 -33.65 28.94
CA THR A 222 -37.06 -32.97 27.90
C THR A 222 -36.16 -33.97 27.18
N SER A 223 -36.25 -34.01 25.87
CA SER A 223 -35.33 -34.74 25.01
C SER A 223 -34.66 -33.77 24.02
N GLY A 224 -33.44 -34.01 23.68
CA GLY A 224 -32.70 -33.11 22.79
C GLY A 224 -31.64 -33.82 21.95
N THR A 225 -31.14 -33.06 20.98
CA THR A 225 -30.00 -33.43 20.14
C THR A 225 -29.16 -32.17 19.82
N ILE A 226 -27.92 -32.36 19.51
CA ILE A 226 -27.03 -31.27 19.11
C ILE A 226 -26.76 -31.40 17.61
N LEU A 227 -26.99 -30.32 16.87
CA LEU A 227 -26.62 -30.22 15.48
C LEU A 227 -25.25 -29.54 15.41
N TYR A 228 -24.22 -30.32 15.13
CA TYR A 228 -22.85 -29.82 14.94
C TYR A 228 -22.69 -29.36 13.48
N VAL A 229 -22.60 -28.05 13.27
CA VAL A 229 -22.42 -27.47 11.94
C VAL A 229 -20.97 -27.05 11.79
N SER A 230 -20.24 -27.75 10.94
CA SER A 230 -18.83 -27.41 10.64
C SER A 230 -18.77 -26.45 9.47
N LYS A 231 -17.83 -25.52 9.49
CA LYS A 231 -17.49 -24.76 8.29
C LYS A 231 -17.06 -25.70 7.17
N VAL A 232 -17.32 -25.30 5.92
CA VAL A 232 -16.93 -26.07 4.75
C VAL A 232 -15.41 -26.18 4.68
N LEU A 233 -14.91 -27.41 4.50
CA LEU A 233 -13.48 -27.61 4.28
C LEU A 233 -13.06 -27.04 2.94
N GLU A 234 -12.30 -25.95 2.98
CA GLU A 234 -11.73 -25.33 1.78
C GLU A 234 -10.57 -26.17 1.21
N GLU A 235 -10.35 -26.01 -0.08
CA GLU A 235 -9.13 -26.48 -0.72
C GLU A 235 -7.97 -25.63 -0.25
N PRO A 236 -6.83 -26.23 0.17
CA PRO A 236 -5.64 -25.48 0.56
C PRO A 236 -5.16 -24.58 -0.59
N LYS A 237 -4.99 -23.27 -0.32
CA LYS A 237 -4.51 -22.29 -1.29
C LYS A 237 -3.01 -22.05 -1.12
N ASP A 238 -2.38 -21.54 -2.16
CA ASP A 238 -0.98 -21.13 -2.15
C ASP A 238 -0.02 -22.25 -1.72
N PHE A 239 -0.35 -23.50 -2.05
CA PHE A 239 0.47 -24.64 -1.72
C PHE A 239 1.81 -24.58 -2.46
N SER A 240 2.88 -24.44 -1.71
CA SER A 240 4.23 -24.29 -2.22
C SER A 240 5.26 -24.98 -1.32
N CYS A 241 6.26 -25.60 -1.93
CA CYS A 241 7.38 -26.19 -1.21
C CYS A 241 8.69 -25.54 -1.64
N GLU A 242 9.58 -25.30 -0.67
CA GLU A 242 10.89 -24.69 -0.91
C GLU A 242 11.96 -25.33 -0.01
N THR A 243 13.21 -25.16 -0.38
CA THR A 243 14.35 -25.68 0.36
C THR A 243 15.41 -24.63 0.59
N GLN A 244 16.06 -24.68 1.75
CA GLN A 244 17.19 -23.84 2.07
C GLN A 244 18.54 -24.53 1.89
N ASP A 245 18.57 -25.84 1.97
CA ASP A 245 19.78 -26.65 2.07
C ASP A 245 19.81 -27.85 1.10
N LEU A 246 18.77 -28.05 0.30
CA LEU A 246 18.54 -29.23 -0.55
C LEU A 246 18.39 -30.55 0.21
N LYS A 247 18.30 -30.49 1.54
CA LYS A 247 18.12 -31.66 2.42
C LYS A 247 16.73 -31.72 3.03
N THR A 248 16.14 -30.55 3.25
CA THR A 248 14.82 -30.42 3.83
C THR A 248 13.96 -29.53 2.94
N LEU A 249 12.78 -30.01 2.58
CA LEU A 249 11.75 -29.22 1.93
C LEU A 249 10.78 -28.72 3.00
N ASN A 250 10.50 -27.46 2.96
CA ASN A 250 9.48 -26.81 3.77
C ASN A 250 8.28 -26.49 2.90
N CYS A 251 7.16 -27.12 3.16
CA CYS A 251 5.92 -26.92 2.42
C CYS A 251 4.96 -26.06 3.22
N THR A 252 4.40 -25.04 2.62
CA THR A 252 3.47 -24.10 3.25
C THR A 252 2.21 -23.93 2.41
N TRP A 253 1.11 -23.62 3.04
CA TRP A 253 -0.18 -23.37 2.39
C TRP A 253 -1.08 -22.51 3.29
N ASN A 254 -2.09 -21.93 2.69
CA ASN A 254 -3.19 -21.31 3.41
C ASN A 254 -4.27 -22.37 3.69
N PRO A 255 -4.55 -22.71 4.93
CA PRO A 255 -5.50 -23.76 5.30
C PRO A 255 -6.97 -23.35 5.14
N GLY A 256 -7.26 -22.07 4.88
CA GLY A 256 -8.62 -21.55 4.92
C GLY A 256 -9.20 -21.48 6.34
N HIS A 257 -10.51 -21.61 6.45
CA HIS A 257 -11.21 -21.54 7.73
C HIS A 257 -10.96 -22.79 8.58
N ASP A 258 -10.90 -22.60 9.89
CA ASP A 258 -10.84 -23.71 10.83
C ASP A 258 -12.20 -24.42 10.94
N THR A 259 -12.21 -25.73 10.71
CA THR A 259 -13.41 -26.58 10.80
C THR A 259 -13.58 -27.23 12.17
N ALA A 260 -12.80 -26.84 13.18
CA ALA A 260 -12.87 -27.42 14.52
C ALA A 260 -14.20 -27.17 15.22
N LEU A 261 -14.71 -28.24 15.83
CA LEU A 261 -15.89 -28.22 16.72
C LEU A 261 -15.52 -28.93 18.03
N ILE A 262 -16.23 -28.62 19.11
CA ILE A 262 -16.03 -29.34 20.39
C ILE A 262 -16.45 -30.80 20.20
N GLY A 263 -15.57 -31.71 20.55
CA GLY A 263 -15.80 -33.16 20.37
C GLY A 263 -15.40 -33.71 19.01
N PHE A 264 -15.07 -32.85 18.04
CA PHE A 264 -14.61 -33.26 16.71
C PHE A 264 -13.23 -32.65 16.39
N PRO A 265 -12.28 -33.49 15.92
CA PRO A 265 -10.98 -32.98 15.57
C PRO A 265 -11.07 -31.96 14.40
N SER A 266 -10.23 -30.94 14.47
CA SER A 266 -10.07 -30.02 13.35
C SER A 266 -9.50 -30.74 12.13
N GLN A 267 -9.51 -30.05 10.98
CA GLN A 267 -8.92 -30.57 9.75
C GLN A 267 -7.46 -30.98 9.96
N ARG A 268 -7.10 -32.10 9.34
CA ARG A 268 -5.74 -32.67 9.29
C ARG A 268 -5.18 -32.52 7.89
N TYR A 269 -3.87 -32.43 7.82
CA TYR A 269 -3.15 -32.30 6.57
C TYR A 269 -2.14 -33.43 6.43
N THR A 270 -2.15 -34.08 5.29
CA THR A 270 -1.20 -35.16 4.96
C THR A 270 -0.51 -34.81 3.65
N LEU A 271 0.81 -34.78 3.69
CA LEU A 271 1.64 -34.60 2.51
C LEU A 271 1.95 -35.96 1.90
N PHE A 272 1.64 -36.14 0.65
CA PHE A 272 1.88 -37.36 -0.11
C PHE A 272 2.82 -37.05 -1.27
N GLU A 273 3.90 -37.79 -1.40
CA GLU A 273 4.83 -37.69 -2.52
C GLU A 273 4.57 -38.86 -3.49
N SER A 274 4.24 -38.51 -4.75
CA SER A 274 3.70 -39.46 -5.72
C SER A 274 4.72 -40.50 -6.25
N PHE A 275 5.97 -40.09 -6.42
CA PHE A 275 7.01 -40.96 -6.95
C PHE A 275 7.52 -41.96 -5.90
N SER A 276 7.81 -41.49 -4.70
CA SER A 276 8.26 -42.36 -3.60
C SER A 276 7.09 -43.08 -2.90
N ARG A 277 5.85 -42.68 -3.18
CA ARG A 277 4.61 -43.16 -2.55
C ARG A 277 4.60 -42.99 -1.00
N LYS A 278 5.47 -42.13 -0.48
CA LYS A 278 5.54 -41.86 0.96
C LYS A 278 4.49 -40.82 1.38
N LYS A 279 4.01 -41.00 2.62
CA LYS A 279 3.05 -40.07 3.23
C LYS A 279 3.62 -39.55 4.55
N LYS A 280 3.37 -38.26 4.85
CA LYS A 280 3.69 -37.64 6.11
C LYS A 280 2.49 -36.90 6.64
N LEU A 281 2.07 -37.17 7.85
CA LEU A 281 1.08 -36.37 8.57
C LEU A 281 1.75 -35.08 9.06
N CYS A 282 1.15 -33.94 8.73
CA CYS A 282 1.67 -32.63 9.08
C CYS A 282 1.29 -32.28 10.52
N ALA A 283 2.27 -31.84 11.30
CA ALA A 283 2.06 -31.47 12.71
C ALA A 283 1.35 -30.10 12.85
N ARG A 284 1.38 -29.26 11.81
CA ARG A 284 0.76 -27.93 11.80
C ARG A 284 -0.25 -27.82 10.66
N LYS A 285 -1.23 -26.92 10.82
CA LYS A 285 -2.30 -26.74 9.84
C LYS A 285 -1.85 -26.03 8.56
N ASN A 286 -0.74 -25.31 8.59
CA ASN A 286 -0.26 -24.45 7.50
C ASN A 286 1.17 -24.73 7.05
N TRP A 287 1.80 -25.76 7.61
CA TRP A 287 3.21 -26.06 7.34
C TRP A 287 3.54 -27.53 7.53
N CYS A 288 4.43 -28.06 6.69
CA CYS A 288 4.97 -29.41 6.77
C CYS A 288 6.40 -29.45 6.25
N ASP A 289 7.29 -30.13 6.96
CA ASP A 289 8.63 -30.41 6.48
C ASP A 289 8.68 -31.78 5.81
N TRP A 290 9.61 -31.94 4.86
CA TRP A 290 9.88 -33.20 4.19
C TRP A 290 11.38 -33.42 4.08
N GLN A 291 11.86 -34.59 4.50
CA GLN A 291 13.27 -34.95 4.38
C GLN A 291 13.56 -35.50 3.00
N VAL A 292 14.53 -34.88 2.34
CA VAL A 292 15.05 -35.29 1.02
C VAL A 292 16.05 -36.42 1.24
N ALA A 293 15.82 -37.57 0.61
CA ALA A 293 16.78 -38.68 0.67
C ALA A 293 18.05 -38.34 -0.11
N PRO A 294 19.24 -38.82 0.31
CA PRO A 294 20.51 -38.50 -0.36
C PRO A 294 20.53 -38.87 -1.86
N ASP A 295 19.86 -39.96 -2.22
CA ASP A 295 19.79 -40.51 -3.58
C ASP A 295 18.44 -40.23 -4.25
N SER A 296 17.72 -39.18 -3.81
CA SER A 296 16.40 -38.89 -4.33
C SER A 296 16.46 -38.24 -5.71
N GLN A 297 15.41 -38.45 -6.45
CA GLN A 297 15.15 -37.78 -7.73
C GLN A 297 15.16 -36.25 -7.60
N GLU A 298 15.49 -35.58 -8.68
CA GLU A 298 15.49 -34.11 -8.71
C GLU A 298 14.07 -33.52 -8.71
N THR A 299 13.09 -34.28 -9.17
CA THR A 299 11.71 -33.83 -9.33
C THR A 299 10.78 -34.40 -8.28
N TYR A 300 9.89 -33.60 -7.78
CA TYR A 300 8.89 -33.95 -6.76
C TYR A 300 7.48 -33.65 -7.26
N ASN A 301 6.54 -34.53 -6.93
CA ASN A 301 5.12 -34.33 -7.13
C ASN A 301 4.39 -34.54 -5.82
N PHE A 302 4.16 -33.43 -5.10
CA PHE A 302 3.47 -33.47 -3.84
C PHE A 302 1.97 -33.26 -3.99
N THR A 303 1.21 -34.10 -3.34
CA THR A 303 -0.22 -33.91 -3.11
C THR A 303 -0.44 -33.60 -1.64
N LEU A 304 -0.94 -32.42 -1.37
CA LEU A 304 -1.40 -32.02 -0.02
C LEU A 304 -2.86 -32.41 0.11
N ILE A 305 -3.15 -33.26 1.09
CA ILE A 305 -4.49 -33.75 1.37
C ILE A 305 -4.96 -33.11 2.65
N ALA A 306 -6.02 -32.33 2.55
CA ALA A 306 -6.76 -31.78 3.67
C ALA A 306 -8.00 -32.67 3.93
N GLU A 307 -8.22 -33.10 5.14
CA GLU A 307 -9.37 -33.91 5.51
C GLU A 307 -9.93 -33.52 6.88
N ASN A 308 -11.23 -33.56 7.00
CA ASN A 308 -11.96 -33.54 8.26
C ASN A 308 -12.93 -34.72 8.30
N ASN A 309 -13.81 -34.77 9.28
CA ASN A 309 -14.75 -35.88 9.44
C ASN A 309 -15.84 -35.92 8.34
N LEU A 310 -16.01 -34.88 7.55
CA LEU A 310 -17.07 -34.76 6.55
C LEU A 310 -16.55 -34.82 5.12
N ARG A 311 -15.34 -34.29 4.88
CA ARG A 311 -14.86 -34.06 3.52
C ARG A 311 -13.34 -34.20 3.41
N ARG A 312 -12.89 -34.48 2.18
CA ARG A 312 -11.48 -34.54 1.79
C ARG A 312 -11.28 -33.63 0.57
N ARG A 313 -10.21 -32.83 0.61
CA ARG A 313 -9.74 -31.96 -0.49
C ARG A 313 -8.28 -32.23 -0.75
N SER A 314 -7.80 -32.01 -1.95
CA SER A 314 -6.39 -32.18 -2.26
C SER A 314 -5.94 -31.23 -3.35
N VAL A 315 -4.71 -30.72 -3.21
CA VAL A 315 -4.03 -29.88 -4.18
C VAL A 315 -2.66 -30.46 -4.47
N ASN A 316 -2.21 -30.33 -5.71
CA ASN A 316 -0.95 -30.87 -6.16
C ASN A 316 0.04 -29.77 -6.53
N VAL A 317 1.33 -30.01 -6.29
CA VAL A 317 2.43 -29.20 -6.78
C VAL A 317 3.52 -30.09 -7.36
N PHE A 318 3.93 -29.78 -8.61
CA PHE A 318 5.02 -30.44 -9.29
C PHE A 318 6.18 -29.46 -9.49
N PHE A 319 7.39 -29.85 -9.12
CA PHE A 319 8.57 -29.00 -9.25
C PHE A 319 9.88 -29.79 -9.23
N ASN A 320 10.95 -29.16 -9.74
CA ASN A 320 12.31 -29.59 -9.56
C ASN A 320 12.88 -29.00 -8.25
N LEU A 321 13.55 -29.79 -7.44
CA LEU A 321 14.11 -29.42 -6.14
C LEU A 321 15.06 -28.21 -6.26
N THR A 322 15.92 -28.23 -7.27
CA THR A 322 16.92 -27.18 -7.51
C THR A 322 16.29 -25.85 -7.95
N HIS A 323 15.03 -25.88 -8.47
CA HIS A 323 14.25 -24.70 -8.83
C HIS A 323 13.47 -24.08 -7.67
N ARG A 324 13.53 -24.69 -6.48
CA ARG A 324 12.80 -24.24 -5.29
C ARG A 324 13.72 -23.82 -4.14
N VAL A 325 14.92 -23.38 -4.49
CA VAL A 325 15.89 -22.92 -3.51
C VAL A 325 15.55 -21.54 -3.00
N HIS A 326 15.31 -21.43 -1.70
CA HIS A 326 15.13 -20.17 -0.97
C HIS A 326 16.28 -20.05 0.04
N PRO A 327 17.42 -19.43 -0.31
CA PRO A 327 18.59 -19.40 0.54
C PRO A 327 18.33 -18.72 1.88
N MET A 328 19.06 -19.16 2.92
CA MET A 328 19.07 -18.45 4.19
C MET A 328 19.63 -17.04 4.01
N LYS A 329 19.19 -16.11 4.87
CA LYS A 329 19.71 -14.73 4.85
C LYS A 329 21.24 -14.73 5.00
N PRO A 330 21.93 -13.83 4.26
CA PRO A 330 23.36 -13.63 4.44
C PRO A 330 23.72 -13.29 5.89
N PHE A 331 24.86 -13.73 6.35
CA PHE A 331 25.32 -13.52 7.72
C PHE A 331 26.74 -12.95 7.76
N LYS A 332 27.21 -12.50 8.93
CA LYS A 332 28.51 -11.84 9.12
C LYS A 332 28.76 -10.73 8.13
N VAL A 333 27.73 -9.86 7.96
CA VAL A 333 27.84 -8.65 7.15
C VAL A 333 28.69 -7.64 7.92
N VAL A 334 29.82 -7.26 7.35
CA VAL A 334 30.78 -6.34 7.96
C VAL A 334 31.22 -5.30 6.94
N LEU A 335 31.24 -4.04 7.34
CA LEU A 335 31.88 -2.96 6.59
C LEU A 335 33.37 -2.87 6.99
N LYS A 336 34.24 -2.89 5.99
CA LYS A 336 35.66 -2.77 6.14
C LYS A 336 36.16 -1.56 5.35
N SER A 337 37.35 -1.03 5.74
CA SER A 337 37.97 0.07 5.00
C SER A 337 37.03 1.24 4.72
N ILE A 338 36.27 1.64 5.75
CA ILE A 338 35.41 2.81 5.63
C ILE A 338 36.27 4.05 5.49
N SER A 339 36.09 4.79 4.41
CA SER A 339 36.70 6.10 4.17
C SER A 339 35.64 7.20 4.12
N ALA A 340 35.98 8.36 3.69
CA ALA A 340 35.06 9.47 3.50
C ALA A 340 34.11 9.24 2.30
N THR A 341 34.60 8.59 1.24
CA THR A 341 33.87 8.46 -0.04
C THR A 341 33.65 7.03 -0.51
N ASN A 342 34.16 6.06 0.23
CA ASN A 342 34.01 4.66 -0.11
C ASN A 342 34.04 3.76 1.13
N ALA A 343 33.52 2.53 0.95
CA ALA A 343 33.58 1.48 1.95
C ALA A 343 33.51 0.12 1.29
N THR A 344 34.08 -0.90 1.93
CA THR A 344 34.00 -2.27 1.44
C THR A 344 33.05 -3.09 2.32
N MET A 345 32.00 -3.60 1.73
CA MET A 345 31.07 -4.50 2.38
C MET A 345 31.47 -5.95 2.13
N THR A 346 31.50 -6.76 3.17
CA THR A 346 31.76 -8.22 3.06
C THR A 346 30.67 -8.99 3.80
N TRP A 347 30.30 -10.14 3.27
CA TRP A 347 29.28 -11.01 3.88
C TRP A 347 29.57 -12.47 3.58
N LYS A 348 28.92 -13.36 4.30
CA LYS A 348 28.95 -14.82 4.08
C LYS A 348 27.54 -15.34 3.83
N VAL A 349 27.45 -16.41 3.06
CA VAL A 349 26.22 -17.14 2.81
C VAL A 349 26.37 -18.59 3.25
N HIS A 350 25.27 -19.20 3.64
CA HIS A 350 25.26 -20.64 3.89
C HIS A 350 25.35 -21.42 2.56
N PRO A 351 26.18 -22.43 2.48
CA PRO A 351 26.26 -23.25 1.27
C PRO A 351 24.93 -24.00 1.07
N VAL A 352 24.45 -24.02 -0.16
CA VAL A 352 23.23 -24.72 -0.56
C VAL A 352 23.61 -25.98 -1.33
N GLY A 353 23.88 -27.07 -0.60
CA GLY A 353 24.30 -28.34 -1.22
C GLY A 353 25.48 -28.16 -2.16
N ASN A 354 25.39 -28.72 -3.35
CA ASN A 354 26.37 -28.59 -4.42
C ASN A 354 26.14 -27.35 -5.31
N TYR A 355 25.25 -26.47 -4.94
CA TYR A 355 25.02 -25.21 -5.66
C TYR A 355 26.26 -24.33 -5.60
N SER A 356 26.87 -24.10 -6.74
CA SER A 356 28.14 -23.39 -6.82
C SER A 356 28.00 -21.88 -6.70
N THR A 357 26.86 -21.31 -7.14
CA THR A 357 26.69 -19.85 -7.22
C THR A 357 25.35 -19.35 -6.72
N LEU A 358 25.39 -18.31 -5.91
CA LEU A 358 24.24 -17.51 -5.51
C LEU A 358 24.36 -16.10 -6.12
N LEU A 359 23.27 -15.55 -6.56
CA LEU A 359 23.13 -14.16 -6.96
C LEU A 359 22.73 -13.34 -5.74
N CYS A 360 23.57 -12.41 -5.30
CA CYS A 360 23.26 -11.53 -4.17
C CYS A 360 23.00 -10.12 -4.66
N GLN A 361 21.93 -9.54 -4.18
CA GLN A 361 21.58 -8.14 -4.40
C GLN A 361 22.04 -7.32 -3.19
N VAL A 362 22.86 -6.33 -3.46
CA VAL A 362 23.36 -5.35 -2.48
C VAL A 362 22.69 -4.02 -2.74
N GLU A 363 22.15 -3.40 -1.72
CA GLU A 363 21.60 -2.07 -1.78
C GLU A 363 22.23 -1.15 -0.74
N LEU A 364 22.45 0.09 -1.15
CA LEU A 364 22.87 1.20 -0.29
C LEU A 364 21.71 2.18 -0.16
N HIS A 365 21.38 2.51 1.08
CA HIS A 365 20.35 3.48 1.43
C HIS A 365 20.96 4.68 2.14
N GLY A 366 20.50 5.86 1.74
CA GLY A 366 20.79 7.12 2.42
C GLY A 366 19.54 7.99 2.47
N GLY A 367 19.25 8.60 3.62
CA GLY A 367 18.05 9.40 3.79
C GLY A 367 16.73 8.64 3.57
N GLY A 368 16.72 7.32 3.79
CA GLY A 368 15.55 6.45 3.58
C GLY A 368 15.31 6.01 2.13
N LYS A 369 16.10 6.47 1.17
CA LYS A 369 15.98 6.11 -0.26
C LYS A 369 17.11 5.18 -0.68
N VAL A 370 16.86 4.35 -1.70
CA VAL A 370 17.91 3.55 -2.35
C VAL A 370 18.75 4.47 -3.22
N ILE A 371 20.07 4.49 -2.94
CA ILE A 371 21.05 5.28 -3.71
C ILE A 371 21.71 4.40 -4.77
N GLN A 372 22.12 3.19 -4.38
CA GLN A 372 22.80 2.24 -5.25
C GLN A 372 22.19 0.85 -5.06
N GLN A 373 22.07 0.12 -6.16
CA GLN A 373 21.64 -1.27 -6.17
C GLN A 373 22.48 -2.06 -7.16
N HIS A 374 23.09 -3.16 -6.70
CA HIS A 374 23.96 -3.99 -7.50
C HIS A 374 23.73 -5.47 -7.23
N ASN A 375 23.96 -6.29 -8.25
CA ASN A 375 23.89 -7.74 -8.17
C ASN A 375 25.29 -8.34 -8.27
N VAL A 376 25.61 -9.24 -7.35
CA VAL A 376 26.93 -9.89 -7.25
C VAL A 376 26.74 -11.39 -7.18
N SER A 377 27.41 -12.12 -8.07
CA SER A 377 27.41 -13.59 -8.05
C SER A 377 28.53 -14.09 -7.12
N ILE A 378 28.19 -14.98 -6.19
CA ILE A 378 29.11 -15.49 -5.18
C ILE A 378 28.93 -16.98 -4.95
N THR A 379 29.94 -17.63 -4.40
CA THR A 379 29.85 -19.04 -3.93
C THR A 379 29.62 -19.13 -2.42
N THR A 380 30.49 -18.56 -1.61
CA THR A 380 30.42 -18.62 -0.14
C THR A 380 30.62 -17.28 0.55
N ASN A 381 31.53 -16.47 -0.01
CA ASN A 381 31.89 -15.16 0.53
C ASN A 381 31.61 -14.10 -0.52
N GLY A 382 30.88 -13.07 -0.15
CA GLY A 382 30.62 -11.92 -0.98
C GLY A 382 31.46 -10.72 -0.53
N GLN A 383 31.83 -9.91 -1.50
CA GLN A 383 32.46 -8.63 -1.30
C GLN A 383 31.93 -7.64 -2.32
N TYR A 384 31.65 -6.42 -1.88
CA TYR A 384 31.23 -5.35 -2.75
C TYR A 384 31.87 -4.03 -2.30
N PHE A 385 32.32 -3.24 -3.26
CA PHE A 385 32.93 -1.95 -3.04
C PHE A 385 31.89 -0.86 -3.28
N LEU A 386 31.60 -0.10 -2.23
CA LEU A 386 30.69 1.04 -2.25
C LEU A 386 31.52 2.30 -2.56
N SER A 387 31.23 2.98 -3.65
CA SER A 387 31.88 4.22 -4.08
C SER A 387 30.89 5.39 -4.07
N GLU A 388 31.41 6.59 -4.29
CA GLU A 388 30.62 7.82 -4.42
C GLU A 388 29.78 8.13 -3.18
N LEU A 389 30.33 7.83 -2.01
CA LEU A 389 29.70 8.16 -0.73
C LEU A 389 30.00 9.61 -0.35
N GLU A 390 29.07 10.23 0.34
CA GLU A 390 29.28 11.55 0.93
C GLU A 390 29.96 11.41 2.29
N PRO A 391 30.90 12.29 2.63
CA PRO A 391 31.54 12.33 3.95
C PRO A 391 30.53 12.56 5.08
N ILE A 392 30.83 12.05 6.28
CA ILE A 392 30.02 12.22 7.51
C ILE A 392 28.54 11.83 7.33
N THR A 393 28.27 10.96 6.40
CA THR A 393 26.89 10.58 6.08
C THR A 393 26.60 9.19 6.59
N GLN A 394 25.45 9.04 7.23
CA GLN A 394 24.97 7.74 7.69
C GLN A 394 24.26 7.00 6.58
N TYR A 395 24.75 5.80 6.31
CA TYR A 395 24.19 4.87 5.33
C TYR A 395 23.72 3.58 5.97
N VAL A 396 22.77 2.94 5.31
CA VAL A 396 22.35 1.58 5.62
C VAL A 396 22.55 0.73 4.38
N THR A 397 23.38 -0.29 4.50
CA THR A 397 23.49 -1.33 3.48
C THR A 397 22.60 -2.51 3.81
N ARG A 398 22.08 -3.14 2.80
CA ARG A 398 21.37 -4.40 2.94
C ARG A 398 21.74 -5.36 1.82
N VAL A 399 21.74 -6.64 2.14
CA VAL A 399 22.06 -7.71 1.19
C VAL A 399 21.10 -8.86 1.34
N ARG A 400 20.67 -9.42 0.23
CA ARG A 400 19.90 -10.66 0.12
C ARG A 400 20.43 -11.49 -1.04
N CYS A 401 20.19 -12.80 -1.01
CA CYS A 401 20.69 -13.68 -2.05
C CYS A 401 19.60 -14.63 -2.55
N ALA A 402 19.73 -15.07 -3.78
CA ALA A 402 18.88 -16.08 -4.44
C ALA A 402 19.76 -17.07 -5.21
N ALA A 403 19.19 -18.19 -5.64
CA ALA A 403 19.87 -19.11 -6.55
C ALA A 403 20.13 -18.42 -7.89
N ALA A 404 21.36 -18.49 -8.40
CA ALA A 404 21.74 -17.79 -9.63
C ALA A 404 21.21 -18.46 -10.91
N GLN A 405 21.15 -19.80 -10.95
CA GLN A 405 20.73 -20.55 -12.13
C GLN A 405 19.21 -20.65 -12.27
N HIS A 406 18.54 -20.99 -11.15
CA HIS A 406 17.10 -21.15 -11.10
C HIS A 406 16.54 -20.26 -10.01
N PHE A 407 16.21 -19.05 -10.39
CA PHE A 407 15.66 -18.07 -9.45
C PHE A 407 14.28 -18.53 -8.96
N TRP A 408 14.12 -18.60 -7.65
CA TRP A 408 12.83 -18.86 -7.00
C TRP A 408 12.41 -17.68 -6.13
N LYS A 409 13.17 -17.47 -5.06
CA LYS A 409 12.92 -16.40 -4.10
C LYS A 409 14.22 -15.79 -3.60
N TRP A 410 14.16 -14.50 -3.30
CA TRP A 410 15.19 -13.85 -2.53
C TRP A 410 15.15 -14.30 -1.08
N SER A 411 16.30 -14.48 -0.46
CA SER A 411 16.42 -14.60 1.00
C SER A 411 15.94 -13.34 1.70
N GLN A 412 15.73 -13.42 2.99
CA GLN A 412 15.51 -12.23 3.81
C GLN A 412 16.72 -11.30 3.76
N TRP A 413 16.46 -9.99 3.90
CA TRP A 413 17.49 -8.97 3.94
C TRP A 413 18.29 -9.04 5.24
N THR A 414 19.62 -8.95 5.14
CA THR A 414 20.49 -8.59 6.25
C THR A 414 20.92 -7.14 6.09
N ARG A 415 20.81 -6.34 7.15
CA ARG A 415 21.04 -4.91 7.16
C ARG A 415 22.25 -4.58 8.04
N GLN A 416 23.05 -3.58 7.63
CA GLN A 416 24.14 -3.02 8.40
C GLN A 416 24.20 -1.52 8.20
N SER A 417 24.24 -0.74 9.28
CA SER A 417 24.45 0.72 9.24
C SER A 417 25.91 1.07 9.46
N PHE A 418 26.34 2.13 8.83
CA PHE A 418 27.67 2.71 9.04
C PHE A 418 27.63 4.20 8.74
N THR A 419 28.68 4.90 9.17
CA THR A 419 28.89 6.33 8.87
C THR A 419 30.24 6.47 8.21
N THR A 420 30.31 7.24 7.13
CA THR A 420 31.55 7.57 6.44
C THR A 420 32.41 8.48 7.30
N LEU A 421 33.72 8.47 7.05
CA LEU A 421 34.67 9.34 7.76
C LEU A 421 34.58 10.79 7.26
N GLU A 422 35.25 11.69 7.98
CA GLU A 422 35.40 13.07 7.54
C GLU A 422 36.30 13.13 6.29
N ALA A 423 36.05 14.12 5.44
CA ALA A 423 36.95 14.55 4.39
C ALA A 423 37.35 16.02 4.60
N ALA A 424 38.41 16.46 3.99
CA ALA A 424 38.72 17.87 3.97
C ALA A 424 37.58 18.70 3.41
N PRO A 425 37.31 19.91 3.88
CA PRO A 425 36.24 20.74 3.34
C PRO A 425 36.47 20.99 1.84
N SER A 426 35.42 20.88 1.06
CA SER A 426 35.48 20.94 -0.41
C SER A 426 35.56 22.35 -0.96
N GLU A 427 35.04 23.30 -0.22
CA GLU A 427 34.96 24.69 -0.67
C GLU A 427 35.67 25.64 0.27
N ALA A 428 36.12 26.75 -0.32
CA ALA A 428 36.70 27.84 0.42
C ALA A 428 35.64 28.60 1.23
N PRO A 429 35.94 29.09 2.46
CA PRO A 429 35.03 29.92 3.21
C PRO A 429 34.65 31.20 2.44
N ASP A 430 33.37 31.58 2.44
CA ASP A 430 32.94 32.86 1.90
C ASP A 430 33.36 33.98 2.84
N ILE A 431 34.31 34.85 2.41
CA ILE A 431 34.93 35.88 3.26
C ILE A 431 34.59 37.27 2.78
N TRP A 432 34.49 38.19 3.73
CA TRP A 432 34.38 39.62 3.45
C TRP A 432 35.05 40.45 4.56
N ARG A 433 35.17 41.76 4.37
CA ARG A 433 35.90 42.64 5.27
C ARG A 433 35.25 44.00 5.49
N ASN A 434 35.53 44.60 6.64
CA ASN A 434 35.29 46.00 6.90
C ASN A 434 36.67 46.66 7.24
N VAL A 435 36.96 47.78 6.63
CA VAL A 435 38.22 48.50 6.84
C VAL A 435 37.97 49.86 7.43
N LYS A 436 38.55 50.11 8.61
CA LYS A 436 38.52 51.40 9.30
C LYS A 436 39.95 51.95 9.34
N SER A 437 40.18 53.11 8.75
CA SER A 437 41.52 53.79 8.76
C SER A 437 41.64 54.62 10.04
N MET A 438 42.79 54.48 10.69
CA MET A 438 43.22 55.30 11.85
C MET A 438 44.55 55.99 11.50
N LEU A 439 45.01 56.91 12.33
CA LEU A 439 46.29 57.60 12.13
C LEU A 439 47.46 56.59 12.19
N GLY A 440 48.05 56.25 11.02
CA GLY A 440 49.23 55.39 10.86
C GLY A 440 48.96 53.88 10.83
N SER A 441 47.76 53.44 11.15
CA SER A 441 47.32 52.04 11.06
C SER A 441 45.92 51.94 10.50
N ARG A 442 45.54 50.75 10.07
CA ARG A 442 44.15 50.44 9.72
C ARG A 442 43.69 49.16 10.41
N THR A 443 42.49 49.19 10.92
CA THR A 443 41.82 48.05 11.45
C THR A 443 41.00 47.38 10.37
N VAL A 444 41.29 46.13 10.10
CA VAL A 444 40.52 45.29 9.15
C VAL A 444 39.77 44.24 9.95
N THR A 445 38.48 44.35 10.00
CA THR A 445 37.65 43.32 10.56
C THR A 445 37.29 42.34 9.43
N LEU A 446 37.77 41.13 9.52
CA LEU A 446 37.56 40.06 8.56
C LEU A 446 36.41 39.21 9.05
N PHE A 447 35.51 38.87 8.15
CA PHE A 447 34.34 38.02 8.40
C PHE A 447 34.34 36.82 7.46
N TRP A 448 33.77 35.70 7.89
CA TRP A 448 33.52 34.55 7.04
C TRP A 448 32.21 33.90 7.41
N LYS A 449 31.57 33.29 6.42
CA LYS A 449 30.36 32.48 6.61
C LYS A 449 30.76 31.06 6.96
N PRO A 450 30.10 30.42 7.93
CA PRO A 450 30.27 29.00 8.19
C PRO A 450 29.97 28.16 6.95
N LEU A 451 30.83 27.17 6.67
CA LEU A 451 30.57 26.21 5.61
C LEU A 451 29.33 25.36 5.95
N SER A 452 28.48 25.07 4.96
CA SER A 452 27.38 24.14 5.11
C SER A 452 27.90 22.74 5.43
N LYS A 453 27.05 21.86 5.97
CA LYS A 453 27.47 20.49 6.31
C LYS A 453 28.03 19.74 5.10
N SER A 454 27.43 19.96 3.92
CA SER A 454 27.87 19.35 2.66
C SER A 454 29.20 19.88 2.13
N GLN A 455 29.61 21.10 2.51
CA GLN A 455 30.87 21.71 2.11
C GLN A 455 31.98 21.48 3.15
N ALA A 456 31.60 21.42 4.41
CA ALA A 456 32.53 21.22 5.53
C ALA A 456 33.08 19.80 5.62
N HIS A 457 32.34 18.80 5.10
CA HIS A 457 32.67 17.36 5.12
C HIS A 457 33.14 16.83 6.46
N GLY A 458 32.83 17.55 7.54
CA GLY A 458 33.20 17.26 8.90
C GLY A 458 32.93 18.42 9.81
N LYS A 459 33.40 18.29 11.06
CA LYS A 459 33.34 19.37 12.04
C LYS A 459 34.50 20.31 11.84
N ILE A 460 34.26 21.57 11.46
CA ILE A 460 35.29 22.58 11.41
C ILE A 460 35.83 22.81 12.82
N LEU A 461 37.13 22.71 13.00
CA LEU A 461 37.84 22.87 14.26
C LEU A 461 38.36 24.28 14.43
N PHE A 462 39.00 24.82 13.38
CA PHE A 462 39.58 26.17 13.36
C PHE A 462 39.68 26.71 11.94
N TYR A 463 39.83 28.01 11.85
CA TYR A 463 40.14 28.72 10.62
C TYR A 463 41.57 29.24 10.68
N ASN A 464 42.35 29.02 9.62
CA ASN A 464 43.68 29.62 9.50
C ASN A 464 43.57 30.89 8.64
N VAL A 465 44.10 31.98 9.19
CA VAL A 465 44.20 33.27 8.52
C VAL A 465 45.71 33.56 8.32
N VAL A 466 46.14 33.52 7.06
CA VAL A 466 47.53 33.82 6.65
C VAL A 466 47.52 35.22 6.06
N ILE A 467 48.36 36.09 6.61
CA ILE A 467 48.47 37.49 6.22
C ILE A 467 49.86 37.68 5.61
N GLU A 468 49.88 37.94 4.33
CA GLU A 468 51.13 38.22 3.57
C GLU A 468 51.24 39.70 3.30
N ASN A 469 52.38 40.26 3.62
CA ASN A 469 52.70 41.63 3.25
C ASN A 469 53.39 41.65 1.88
N LEU A 470 52.74 42.28 0.88
CA LEU A 470 53.22 42.27 -0.49
C LEU A 470 54.40 43.24 -0.72
N ASP A 471 54.55 44.21 0.15
CA ASP A 471 55.63 45.20 0.03
C ASP A 471 56.94 44.79 0.82
N LYS A 472 56.81 43.76 1.70
CA LYS A 472 57.90 43.23 2.51
C LYS A 472 58.00 41.73 2.32
N SER A 473 58.88 41.27 1.47
CA SER A 473 58.90 39.87 0.97
C SER A 473 59.18 38.76 1.99
N SER A 474 59.18 39.03 3.30
CA SER A 474 59.42 38.01 4.33
C SER A 474 58.48 38.01 5.55
N SER A 475 57.43 38.82 5.57
CA SER A 475 56.53 38.87 6.73
C SER A 475 55.20 38.18 6.45
N VAL A 476 55.14 36.87 6.72
CA VAL A 476 53.90 36.09 6.76
C VAL A 476 53.48 35.92 8.22
N LYS A 477 52.27 36.32 8.56
CA LYS A 477 51.67 36.12 9.88
C LYS A 477 50.56 35.09 9.78
N LEU A 478 50.65 34.02 10.55
CA LEU A 478 49.59 32.99 10.66
C LEU A 478 48.83 33.20 11.97
N LEU A 479 47.49 33.20 11.85
CA LEU A 479 46.57 33.21 12.97
C LEU A 479 45.65 32.00 12.85
N SER A 480 45.48 31.25 13.94
CA SER A 480 44.52 30.13 13.99
C SER A 480 43.37 30.52 14.90
N ILE A 481 42.18 30.57 14.35
CA ILE A 481 40.96 31.03 15.03
C ILE A 481 40.05 29.80 15.25
N PRO A 482 39.77 29.46 16.51
CA PRO A 482 38.90 28.28 16.78
C PRO A 482 37.48 28.53 16.35
N ALA A 483 36.83 27.48 15.79
CA ALA A 483 35.44 27.51 15.53
C ALA A 483 34.64 27.49 16.87
N PRO A 484 33.45 28.13 16.94
CA PRO A 484 32.62 28.64 15.87
C PRO A 484 32.80 30.10 15.50
N ALA A 485 33.96 30.71 15.76
CA ALA A 485 34.21 32.10 15.41
C ALA A 485 33.96 32.34 13.90
N ASN A 486 33.32 33.45 13.58
CA ASN A 486 32.94 33.86 12.21
C ASN A 486 33.68 35.14 11.76
N GLY A 487 34.72 35.54 12.47
CA GLY A 487 35.52 36.71 12.12
C GLY A 487 36.66 36.94 13.07
N THR A 488 37.54 37.88 12.70
CA THR A 488 38.68 38.34 13.50
C THR A 488 39.04 39.78 13.15
N GLU A 489 39.66 40.47 14.07
CA GLU A 489 40.14 41.83 13.85
C GLU A 489 41.65 41.85 13.69
N LEU A 490 42.11 42.54 12.64
CA LEU A 490 43.53 42.62 12.24
C LEU A 490 43.94 44.09 12.22
N THR A 491 45.05 44.40 12.88
CA THR A 491 45.68 45.73 12.79
C THR A 491 46.83 45.67 11.79
N LEU A 492 46.68 46.41 10.70
CA LEU A 492 47.61 46.42 9.58
C LEU A 492 48.24 47.80 9.39
N ASP A 493 49.48 47.87 8.85
CA ASP A 493 50.14 49.10 8.50
C ASP A 493 49.43 49.77 7.31
N GLN A 494 49.13 51.06 7.41
CA GLN A 494 48.45 51.81 6.38
C GLN A 494 49.24 51.93 5.07
N LYS A 495 50.56 51.87 5.16
CA LYS A 495 51.48 52.06 4.02
C LYS A 495 51.81 50.83 3.22
N CYS A 496 51.36 49.66 3.67
CA CYS A 496 51.61 48.38 3.04
C CYS A 496 50.37 47.77 2.41
N SER A 497 50.54 47.02 1.33
CA SER A 497 49.52 46.15 0.71
C SER A 497 49.61 44.76 1.29
N TYR A 498 48.45 44.13 1.51
CA TYR A 498 48.37 42.80 2.12
C TYR A 498 47.48 41.89 1.27
N GLN A 499 47.86 40.60 1.26
CA GLN A 499 47.01 39.55 0.78
C GLN A 499 46.65 38.62 1.98
N ILE A 500 45.38 38.35 2.16
CA ILE A 500 44.88 37.56 3.29
C ILE A 500 44.24 36.30 2.73
N HIS A 501 44.74 35.15 3.18
CA HIS A 501 44.20 33.84 2.84
C HIS A 501 43.50 33.26 4.05
N VAL A 502 42.29 32.77 3.85
CA VAL A 502 41.50 32.09 4.90
C VAL A 502 41.16 30.68 4.48
N THR A 503 41.47 29.71 5.32
CA THR A 503 41.11 28.31 5.13
C THR A 503 40.33 27.79 6.34
N ALA A 504 39.38 26.89 6.10
CA ALA A 504 38.69 26.14 7.14
C ALA A 504 39.32 24.76 7.31
N ASN A 505 39.52 24.34 8.57
CA ASN A 505 40.16 23.06 8.86
C ASN A 505 39.27 22.17 9.69
N ASN A 506 39.14 20.91 9.30
CA ASN A 506 38.57 19.84 10.08
C ASN A 506 39.64 18.79 10.46
N SER A 507 39.27 17.64 11.00
CA SER A 507 40.20 16.59 11.39
C SER A 507 40.87 15.90 10.18
N ALA A 508 40.28 15.97 9.02
CA ALA A 508 40.75 15.31 7.80
C ALA A 508 41.62 16.20 6.93
N GLY A 509 41.55 17.51 7.08
CA GLY A 509 42.38 18.40 6.28
C GLY A 509 41.86 19.83 6.18
N THR A 510 42.46 20.57 5.24
CA THR A 510 42.25 22.00 4.98
C THR A 510 41.43 22.22 3.73
N SER A 511 40.55 23.21 3.75
CA SER A 511 39.80 23.68 2.58
C SER A 511 40.74 24.39 1.57
N PRO A 512 40.27 24.60 0.33
CA PRO A 512 40.83 25.63 -0.54
C PRO A 512 40.80 26.99 0.18
N ALA A 513 41.77 27.86 -0.14
CA ALA A 513 41.89 29.17 0.47
C ALA A 513 41.00 30.21 -0.23
N SER A 514 40.26 30.98 0.55
CA SER A 514 39.69 32.23 0.07
C SER A 514 40.75 33.35 0.22
N VAL A 515 40.83 34.18 -0.79
CA VAL A 515 41.87 35.24 -0.86
C VAL A 515 41.21 36.60 -1.01
N ILE A 516 41.67 37.56 -0.20
CA ILE A 516 41.23 38.94 -0.29
C ILE A 516 42.44 39.87 -0.20
N GLY A 517 42.53 40.85 -1.12
CA GLY A 517 43.59 41.84 -1.12
C GLY A 517 43.20 43.13 -0.40
N ILE A 518 44.13 43.74 0.31
CA ILE A 518 43.99 45.03 0.97
C ILE A 518 45.06 45.95 0.39
N SER A 519 44.70 46.87 -0.47
CA SER A 519 45.65 47.85 -1.09
C SER A 519 46.17 48.87 -0.07
N ARG A 520 47.39 49.30 -0.21
CA ARG A 520 48.04 50.36 0.60
C ARG A 520 47.33 51.70 0.48
N ASP A 521 46.75 52.02 -0.60
CA ASP A 521 46.13 53.31 -0.85
C ASP A 521 44.68 53.11 -1.36
N SER A 522 43.75 53.24 -0.43
CA SER A 522 42.36 53.47 -0.82
C SER A 522 42.11 54.98 -0.80
N GLY A 523 42.64 55.70 -1.81
CA GLY A 523 42.28 57.08 -1.96
C GLY A 523 40.76 57.20 -1.92
N ASN A 524 40.27 57.99 -0.97
CA ASN A 524 38.85 58.28 -0.81
C ASN A 524 38.28 58.93 -2.03
N LYS A 525 38.01 58.17 -3.14
CA LYS A 525 37.09 58.62 -4.13
C LYS A 525 35.76 58.82 -3.44
N LYS A 526 35.31 60.06 -3.30
CA LYS A 526 33.96 60.40 -2.89
C LYS A 526 33.01 59.69 -3.84
N VAL A 527 32.49 58.54 -3.44
CA VAL A 527 31.46 57.84 -4.19
C VAL A 527 30.14 58.47 -3.79
N GLU A 528 29.42 58.90 -4.80
CA GLU A 528 28.09 59.53 -4.63
C GLU A 528 27.06 58.51 -4.15
N GLU A 529 26.26 58.94 -3.18
CA GLU A 529 25.20 58.10 -2.63
C GLU A 529 23.94 58.23 -3.46
N ARG A 530 23.41 57.13 -4.02
CA ARG A 530 22.21 57.09 -4.80
C ARG A 530 21.01 56.51 -4.00
N ARG A 531 19.85 57.17 -4.11
CA ARG A 531 18.64 56.72 -3.50
C ARG A 531 18.02 55.56 -4.31
N ILE A 532 17.45 54.58 -3.63
CA ILE A 532 16.72 53.46 -4.21
C ILE A 532 15.42 53.25 -3.45
N GLN A 533 14.41 52.74 -4.13
CA GLN A 533 13.18 52.30 -3.51
C GLN A 533 13.23 50.79 -3.25
N GLY A 534 12.68 50.35 -2.10
CA GLY A 534 12.39 48.97 -1.83
C GLY A 534 11.20 48.50 -2.65
N THR A 535 11.13 47.20 -2.84
CA THR A 535 10.01 46.48 -3.46
C THR A 535 9.50 45.42 -2.48
N GLU A 536 8.34 44.82 -2.73
CA GLU A 536 7.82 43.70 -1.93
C GLU A 536 8.82 42.55 -1.83
N ASP A 537 9.63 42.37 -2.88
CA ASP A 537 10.66 41.34 -2.95
C ASP A 537 12.02 41.72 -2.30
N GLY A 538 12.17 42.93 -1.77
CA GLY A 538 13.42 43.45 -1.20
C GLY A 538 13.96 44.65 -1.98
N PHE A 539 15.32 44.78 -2.04
CA PHE A 539 15.96 45.90 -2.74
C PHE A 539 16.57 45.45 -4.07
N SER A 540 16.10 46.03 -5.16
CA SER A 540 16.68 45.83 -6.47
C SER A 540 17.84 46.83 -6.70
N LEU A 541 19.05 46.29 -6.83
CA LEU A 541 20.29 47.03 -7.02
C LEU A 541 20.83 46.83 -8.43
N SER A 542 21.19 47.91 -9.13
CA SER A 542 21.83 47.87 -10.44
C SER A 542 23.01 48.83 -10.42
N TRP A 543 24.08 48.52 -11.12
CA TRP A 543 25.27 49.35 -11.19
C TRP A 543 25.87 49.35 -12.60
N LYS A 544 26.70 50.33 -12.88
CA LYS A 544 27.43 50.40 -14.14
C LYS A 544 28.84 49.84 -13.94
N PRO A 545 29.23 48.80 -14.70
CA PRO A 545 30.61 48.29 -14.64
C PRO A 545 31.59 49.38 -15.09
N GLN A 546 32.76 49.46 -14.42
CA GLN A 546 33.85 50.26 -14.93
C GLN A 546 34.66 49.41 -15.92
N SER A 547 35.31 50.08 -16.91
CA SER A 547 36.14 49.38 -17.89
C SER A 547 37.41 48.87 -17.24
N GLY A 548 37.51 47.55 -17.09
CA GLY A 548 38.69 46.84 -16.52
C GLY A 548 38.40 45.33 -16.37
N ASP A 549 39.42 44.53 -16.13
CA ASP A 549 39.30 43.10 -15.89
C ASP A 549 38.81 42.86 -14.46
N VAL A 550 37.51 42.68 -14.32
CA VAL A 550 36.80 42.44 -13.07
C VAL A 550 36.51 40.95 -12.92
N ILE A 551 36.85 40.34 -11.78
CA ILE A 551 36.55 38.93 -11.50
C ILE A 551 35.18 38.74 -10.85
N GLY A 552 34.54 39.81 -10.39
CA GLY A 552 33.19 39.76 -9.77
C GLY A 552 32.83 41.00 -9.00
N TYR A 553 31.67 41.01 -8.43
CA TYR A 553 31.15 42.09 -7.59
C TYR A 553 30.73 41.57 -6.23
N VAL A 554 30.80 42.42 -5.20
CA VAL A 554 30.29 42.15 -3.87
C VAL A 554 29.36 43.30 -3.45
N VAL A 555 28.19 42.95 -2.99
CA VAL A 555 27.28 43.89 -2.34
C VAL A 555 27.27 43.57 -0.85
N ASP A 556 27.54 44.58 -0.03
CA ASP A 556 27.41 44.43 1.43
C ASP A 556 26.37 45.36 2.00
N TRP A 557 25.77 44.94 3.10
CA TRP A 557 24.75 45.68 3.85
C TRP A 557 24.71 45.25 5.31
N CYS A 558 23.92 45.97 6.11
CA CYS A 558 23.60 45.60 7.48
C CYS A 558 22.06 45.44 7.63
N ASP A 559 21.65 44.34 8.18
CA ASP A 559 20.21 44.04 8.40
C ASP A 559 19.59 44.90 9.53
N TYR A 560 20.43 45.35 10.47
CA TYR A 560 20.01 46.18 11.62
C TYR A 560 20.84 47.47 11.73
N PRO A 561 20.68 48.41 10.78
CA PRO A 561 21.52 49.59 10.69
C PRO A 561 21.49 50.54 11.92
N GLN A 562 20.51 50.38 12.82
CA GLN A 562 20.41 51.10 14.07
C GLN A 562 21.31 50.51 15.17
N ASP A 563 21.80 49.31 15.01
CA ASP A 563 22.72 48.67 15.94
C ASP A 563 24.17 48.88 15.46
N PRO A 564 25.00 49.59 16.25
CA PRO A 564 26.42 49.79 15.90
C PRO A 564 27.22 48.51 15.84
N SER A 565 26.73 47.44 16.43
CA SER A 565 27.33 46.08 16.40
C SER A 565 26.78 45.18 15.32
N CYS A 566 25.93 45.71 14.43
CA CYS A 566 25.27 44.91 13.39
C CYS A 566 26.26 44.07 12.58
N PRO A 567 26.10 42.75 12.47
CA PRO A 567 26.96 41.92 11.66
C PRO A 567 26.76 42.25 10.18
N LEU A 568 27.89 42.51 9.51
CA LEU A 568 27.93 42.83 8.08
C LEU A 568 27.46 41.61 7.29
N GLN A 569 26.47 41.81 6.41
CA GLN A 569 26.00 40.85 5.41
C GLN A 569 26.64 41.16 4.06
N TRP A 570 26.86 40.13 3.22
CA TRP A 570 27.37 40.32 1.87
C TRP A 570 26.87 39.23 0.91
N LYS A 571 26.89 39.59 -0.38
CA LYS A 571 26.57 38.70 -1.48
C LYS A 571 27.60 38.82 -2.59
N ASN A 572 28.25 37.71 -2.93
CA ASN A 572 29.21 37.63 -4.03
C ASN A 572 28.46 37.41 -5.35
N LEU A 573 28.90 38.05 -6.40
CA LEU A 573 28.31 38.08 -7.73
C LEU A 573 29.39 37.93 -8.81
N GLY A 574 29.03 37.26 -9.88
CA GLY A 574 29.92 37.02 -10.99
C GLY A 574 30.26 38.28 -11.80
N PRO A 575 31.30 38.24 -12.67
CA PRO A 575 31.81 39.39 -13.43
C PRO A 575 30.81 40.00 -14.40
N ASN A 576 29.89 39.20 -14.93
CA ASN A 576 28.86 39.64 -15.89
C ASN A 576 27.56 40.15 -15.23
N THR A 577 27.54 40.23 -13.92
CA THR A 577 26.33 40.64 -13.18
C THR A 577 26.36 42.14 -12.96
N THR A 578 25.36 42.84 -13.48
CA THR A 578 25.18 44.30 -13.33
C THR A 578 23.97 44.67 -12.45
N SER A 579 23.25 43.69 -11.96
CA SER A 579 22.10 43.90 -11.09
C SER A 579 21.85 42.69 -10.17
N THR A 580 21.25 42.93 -9.03
CA THR A 580 20.83 41.89 -8.09
C THR A 580 19.68 42.35 -7.19
N VAL A 581 18.93 41.39 -6.69
CA VAL A 581 17.92 41.66 -5.64
C VAL A 581 18.47 41.14 -4.31
N ILE A 582 18.44 42.01 -3.31
CA ILE A 582 18.79 41.67 -1.91
C ILE A 582 17.49 41.51 -1.15
N ARG A 583 17.31 40.31 -0.61
CA ARG A 583 16.16 39.94 0.24
C ARG A 583 16.64 39.64 1.64
N SER A 584 15.93 40.11 2.64
CA SER A 584 16.14 39.78 4.03
C SER A 584 14.84 39.93 4.81
N ASP A 585 14.49 38.94 5.62
CA ASP A 585 13.33 38.97 6.51
C ASP A 585 13.50 40.01 7.64
N ALA A 586 14.71 40.54 7.80
CA ALA A 586 15.01 41.58 8.76
C ALA A 586 14.65 43.00 8.27
N PHE A 587 14.34 43.16 6.97
CA PHE A 587 14.00 44.47 6.42
C PHE A 587 12.64 44.97 6.94
N ARG A 588 12.66 46.17 7.56
CA ARG A 588 11.49 46.79 8.19
C ARG A 588 11.12 48.11 7.51
N PRO A 589 9.83 48.42 7.38
CA PRO A 589 9.36 49.73 6.98
C PRO A 589 9.94 50.86 7.82
N GLY A 590 10.23 51.98 7.25
CA GLY A 590 10.77 53.19 7.93
C GLY A 590 12.20 53.05 8.39
N VAL A 591 12.92 51.96 8.10
CA VAL A 591 14.34 51.78 8.42
C VAL A 591 15.16 52.02 7.17
N ARG A 592 16.20 52.86 7.29
CA ARG A 592 17.13 53.21 6.22
C ARG A 592 18.25 52.19 6.10
N TYR A 593 18.32 51.53 4.94
CA TYR A 593 19.32 50.54 4.63
C TYR A 593 20.36 51.12 3.66
N ASN A 594 21.62 50.82 3.92
CA ASN A 594 22.78 51.30 3.13
C ASN A 594 23.44 50.10 2.50
N PHE A 595 23.54 50.11 1.18
CA PHE A 595 24.19 49.10 0.36
C PHE A 595 25.47 49.67 -0.24
N ARG A 596 26.59 48.91 -0.13
CA ARG A 596 27.85 49.27 -0.76
C ARG A 596 28.15 48.22 -1.80
N ILE A 597 28.41 48.66 -3.04
CA ILE A 597 28.68 47.79 -4.18
C ILE A 597 30.17 47.94 -4.49
N TYR A 598 30.88 46.82 -4.49
CA TYR A 598 32.30 46.76 -4.76
C TYR A 598 32.54 45.95 -6.03
N GLU A 599 33.49 46.37 -6.85
CA GLU A 599 34.12 45.55 -7.88
C GLU A 599 35.37 44.91 -7.36
N ILE A 600 35.67 43.68 -7.79
CA ILE A 600 36.84 42.89 -7.36
C ILE A 600 37.79 42.78 -8.56
N SER A 601 39.00 43.30 -8.42
CA SER A 601 40.03 43.19 -9.44
C SER A 601 40.62 41.77 -9.53
N THR A 602 41.40 41.53 -10.56
CA THR A 602 42.18 40.27 -10.73
C THR A 602 43.13 40.00 -9.57
N GLU A 603 43.63 41.04 -8.87
CA GLU A 603 44.45 40.97 -7.68
C GLU A 603 43.64 40.72 -6.38
N ARG A 604 42.36 40.43 -6.52
CA ARG A 604 41.42 40.22 -5.40
C ARG A 604 41.22 41.45 -4.48
N ILE A 605 41.58 42.63 -4.97
CA ILE A 605 41.34 43.90 -4.27
C ILE A 605 39.93 44.39 -4.59
N ALA A 606 39.22 44.81 -3.54
CA ALA A 606 37.86 45.30 -3.71
C ALA A 606 37.83 46.83 -3.70
N TYR A 607 37.32 47.44 -4.76
CA TYR A 607 37.13 48.88 -4.95
C TYR A 607 35.66 49.23 -4.80
N LEU A 608 35.34 50.24 -3.98
CA LEU A 608 33.97 50.71 -3.81
C LEU A 608 33.52 51.41 -5.10
N LEU A 609 32.51 50.81 -5.75
CA LEU A 609 31.93 51.27 -7.00
C LEU A 609 30.81 52.25 -6.79
N GLU A 610 29.79 51.88 -6.04
CA GLU A 610 28.58 52.69 -5.77
C GLU A 610 28.14 52.51 -4.32
N LYS A 611 27.47 53.56 -3.79
CA LYS A 611 26.69 53.50 -2.54
C LYS A 611 25.24 53.71 -2.87
N LYS A 612 24.35 52.85 -2.30
CA LYS A 612 22.93 53.00 -2.48
C LYS A 612 22.22 52.97 -1.12
N THR A 613 21.19 53.81 -1.04
CA THR A 613 20.44 53.96 0.22
C THR A 613 18.97 53.93 -0.07
N GLY A 614 18.20 53.23 0.72
CA GLY A 614 16.74 53.15 0.56
C GLY A 614 16.04 52.64 1.80
N TYR A 615 14.74 52.64 1.68
CA TYR A 615 13.79 52.06 2.65
C TYR A 615 13.05 50.92 1.97
N SER A 616 12.76 49.87 2.73
CA SER A 616 11.87 48.78 2.22
C SER A 616 10.49 49.34 1.92
N GLN A 617 10.02 50.23 2.78
CA GLN A 617 8.85 51.08 2.62
C GLN A 617 9.11 52.39 3.36
N GLU A 618 8.92 53.51 2.70
CA GLU A 618 9.03 54.80 3.38
C GLU A 618 7.78 55.07 4.25
N LEU A 619 7.99 55.56 5.45
CA LEU A 619 6.97 55.98 6.38
C LEU A 619 6.99 57.52 6.52
N ALA A 620 5.87 58.09 6.86
CA ALA A 620 5.77 59.52 7.17
C ALA A 620 6.64 59.87 8.37
N PRO A 621 7.26 61.07 8.37
CA PRO A 621 8.01 61.55 9.55
C PRO A 621 7.15 61.55 10.78
N SER A 622 7.66 60.98 11.89
CA SER A 622 6.91 60.85 13.15
C SER A 622 6.90 62.12 13.97
N ASN A 623 7.90 62.96 13.81
CA ASN A 623 8.08 64.20 14.60
C ASN A 623 8.14 65.43 13.67
N ASN A 624 7.76 66.59 14.20
CA ASN A 624 7.96 67.87 13.50
C ASN A 624 9.37 68.39 13.73
N PRO A 625 9.99 69.07 12.72
CA PRO A 625 11.27 69.70 12.92
C PRO A 625 11.24 70.77 14.00
N GLN A 626 12.30 70.87 14.79
CA GLN A 626 12.44 71.95 15.75
C GLN A 626 12.75 73.22 14.97
N VAL A 627 11.82 74.17 15.06
CA VAL A 627 11.91 75.48 14.38
C VAL A 627 12.36 76.54 15.38
N THR A 628 13.35 77.31 15.01
CA THR A 628 13.81 78.48 15.75
C THR A 628 13.61 79.72 14.89
N ILE A 629 13.15 80.81 15.55
CA ILE A 629 12.99 82.10 14.88
C ILE A 629 14.19 82.97 15.15
N SER A 630 14.75 83.56 14.11
CA SER A 630 15.88 84.50 14.20
C SER A 630 15.58 85.75 13.39
N ASN A 631 16.30 86.85 13.68
CA ASN A 631 16.18 88.13 12.97
C ASN A 631 14.70 88.63 12.86
N LEU A 632 14.00 88.59 14.01
CA LEU A 632 12.67 89.07 14.07
C LEU A 632 12.61 90.61 13.90
N THR A 633 11.96 91.07 12.85
CA THR A 633 11.68 92.52 12.60
C THR A 633 10.16 92.72 12.57
N SER A 634 9.74 93.99 12.43
CA SER A 634 8.32 94.33 12.32
C SER A 634 7.65 93.73 11.05
N HIS A 635 8.43 93.34 10.03
CA HIS A 635 7.90 92.94 8.74
C HIS A 635 8.45 91.63 8.24
N SER A 636 9.47 91.05 8.93
CA SER A 636 10.10 89.80 8.48
C SER A 636 10.71 89.04 9.67
N PHE A 637 10.85 87.73 9.52
CA PHE A 637 11.58 86.88 10.40
C PHE A 637 12.17 85.72 9.60
N ILE A 638 13.26 85.18 10.12
CA ILE A 638 13.91 84.01 9.57
C ILE A 638 13.57 82.80 10.40
N LEU A 639 12.99 81.77 9.76
CA LEU A 639 12.77 80.45 10.36
C LEU A 639 13.99 79.60 10.04
N ASN A 640 14.60 79.09 11.08
CA ASN A 640 15.65 78.10 10.99
C ASN A 640 15.17 76.79 11.57
N TRP A 641 15.34 75.71 10.90
CA TRP A 641 15.13 74.35 11.41
C TRP A 641 16.36 73.47 11.11
N LYS A 642 16.63 72.53 11.98
CA LYS A 642 17.62 71.51 11.76
C LYS A 642 16.96 70.37 11.02
N ASP A 643 17.63 69.88 9.97
CA ASP A 643 17.26 68.62 9.33
C ASP A 643 17.30 67.51 10.36
N TYR A 644 16.41 66.53 10.17
CA TYR A 644 16.44 65.30 11.00
C TYR A 644 17.77 64.60 10.79
N SER A 645 18.30 64.01 11.88
CA SER A 645 19.46 63.11 11.70
C SER A 645 19.04 61.97 10.74
N THR A 646 19.96 61.59 9.89
CA THR A 646 19.70 60.55 8.87
C THR A 646 19.22 59.26 9.48
N ASP A 647 19.58 58.95 10.74
CA ASP A 647 19.23 57.73 11.45
C ASP A 647 17.79 57.75 12.04
N SER A 648 17.20 58.95 12.20
CA SER A 648 15.82 59.13 12.71
C SER A 648 14.78 59.36 11.63
N GLN A 649 15.17 59.36 10.35
CA GLN A 649 14.26 59.55 9.22
C GLN A 649 13.61 58.22 8.81
N SER A 650 12.27 58.19 8.85
CA SER A 650 11.51 57.00 8.40
C SER A 650 11.23 56.96 6.92
N GLY A 651 11.68 57.95 6.14
CA GLY A 651 11.60 58.09 4.70
C GLY A 651 12.42 59.28 4.22
N PHE A 652 12.56 59.46 2.90
CA PHE A 652 13.30 60.59 2.32
C PHE A 652 12.48 61.85 2.38
N ILE A 653 12.97 62.86 3.09
CA ILE A 653 12.32 64.16 3.15
C ILE A 653 12.47 64.84 1.80
N GLN A 654 11.37 65.16 1.17
CA GLN A 654 11.29 65.81 -0.15
C GLN A 654 11.17 67.34 -0.03
N GLY A 655 10.68 67.84 1.07
CA GLY A 655 10.47 69.30 1.32
C GLY A 655 9.76 69.58 2.62
N TYR A 656 9.63 70.83 2.90
CA TYR A 656 8.93 71.36 4.09
C TYR A 656 7.82 72.29 3.66
N TYR A 657 6.69 72.18 4.25
CA TYR A 657 5.57 73.15 4.12
C TYR A 657 5.58 74.03 5.32
N VAL A 658 5.65 75.34 5.11
CA VAL A 658 5.59 76.36 6.19
C VAL A 658 4.21 77.04 6.09
N TYR A 659 3.47 76.89 7.19
CA TYR A 659 2.17 77.54 7.33
C TYR A 659 2.28 78.75 8.24
N LEU A 660 1.98 79.95 7.69
CA LEU A 660 1.96 81.20 8.45
C LEU A 660 0.48 81.57 8.80
N LYS A 661 0.21 81.61 10.12
CA LYS A 661 -1.13 82.05 10.59
C LYS A 661 -1.00 83.42 11.16
N HIS A 662 -1.70 84.43 10.55
CA HIS A 662 -1.86 85.73 11.13
C HIS A 662 -2.90 85.65 12.28
N THR A 663 -2.54 86.02 13.54
CA THR A 663 -3.47 86.26 14.63
C THR A 663 -3.72 87.71 14.65
N ALA A 664 -4.71 88.19 13.89
CA ALA A 664 -5.27 89.51 14.07
C ALA A 664 -6.41 89.37 15.08
N GLU A 665 -6.46 90.27 16.09
CA GLU A 665 -7.44 90.28 17.19
C GLU A 665 -8.89 90.60 16.74
N GLN A 666 -9.25 90.48 15.51
CA GLN A 666 -10.60 90.50 15.01
C GLN A 666 -10.72 89.63 13.76
N CYS A 667 -10.93 88.37 13.92
CA CYS A 667 -11.46 87.58 12.87
C CYS A 667 -12.70 86.84 13.32
N HIS A 668 -13.80 87.23 12.69
CA HIS A 668 -15.01 86.45 12.68
C HIS A 668 -14.73 84.97 12.44
N PRO A 669 -15.39 84.03 13.10
CA PRO A 669 -15.21 82.62 12.86
C PRO A 669 -15.86 82.23 11.51
N GLY A 670 -15.05 82.29 10.46
CA GLY A 670 -15.41 81.85 9.12
C GLY A 670 -14.45 80.78 8.64
N PHE A 671 -14.21 79.81 9.44
CA PHE A 671 -13.72 78.56 8.89
C PHE A 671 -14.92 77.66 8.66
N GLU A 672 -15.49 77.73 7.45
CA GLU A 672 -16.25 76.61 6.94
C GLU A 672 -15.31 75.42 6.89
N LYS A 673 -15.34 74.61 7.93
CA LYS A 673 -15.15 73.20 7.73
C LYS A 673 -16.08 72.88 6.57
N ALA A 674 -15.51 72.45 5.43
CA ALA A 674 -16.26 71.70 4.44
C ALA A 674 -16.75 70.43 5.11
N VAL A 675 -17.74 70.55 5.95
CA VAL A 675 -18.57 69.45 6.35
C VAL A 675 -19.25 69.05 5.04
N LEU A 676 -18.80 68.03 4.41
CA LEU A 676 -19.52 67.39 3.34
C LEU A 676 -20.93 67.20 3.86
N SER A 677 -21.90 68.07 3.36
CA SER A 677 -23.25 68.05 3.88
C SER A 677 -23.77 66.62 3.75
N ALA A 678 -24.45 66.11 4.77
CA ALA A 678 -25.00 64.79 4.77
C ALA A 678 -25.78 64.44 3.46
N HIS A 679 -26.30 65.44 2.80
CA HIS A 679 -26.98 65.31 1.51
C HIS A 679 -26.05 64.98 0.33
N VAL A 680 -24.78 65.39 0.35
CA VAL A 680 -23.81 65.02 -0.66
C VAL A 680 -23.32 63.61 -0.42
N LEU A 681 -23.13 63.26 0.85
CA LEU A 681 -22.76 61.91 1.29
C LEU A 681 -23.85 60.88 0.95
N ILE A 682 -25.13 61.23 1.18
CA ILE A 682 -26.29 60.41 0.80
C ILE A 682 -26.38 60.29 -0.73
N ARG A 683 -26.14 61.32 -1.50
CA ARG A 683 -26.18 61.27 -2.96
C ARG A 683 -25.05 60.43 -3.58
N ILE A 684 -23.96 60.19 -2.87
CA ILE A 684 -22.87 59.31 -3.34
C ILE A 684 -23.06 57.88 -2.80
N ILE A 685 -23.47 57.72 -1.54
CA ILE A 685 -23.60 56.38 -0.92
C ILE A 685 -24.82 55.65 -1.48
N VAL A 686 -25.97 56.32 -1.67
CA VAL A 686 -27.17 55.67 -2.18
C VAL A 686 -26.99 55.06 -3.55
N PRO A 687 -26.45 55.76 -4.58
CA PRO A 687 -26.19 55.14 -5.87
C PRO A 687 -25.10 54.07 -5.80
N MET A 688 -24.08 54.21 -4.95
CA MET A 688 -23.07 53.18 -4.73
C MET A 688 -23.66 51.88 -4.15
N ILE A 689 -24.55 52.02 -3.13
CA ILE A 689 -25.26 50.87 -2.59
C ILE A 689 -26.20 50.27 -3.61
N PHE A 690 -26.90 51.10 -4.40
CA PHE A 690 -27.80 50.66 -5.46
C PHE A 690 -27.02 49.89 -6.57
N CYS A 691 -25.85 50.39 -6.98
CA CYS A 691 -24.98 49.70 -7.91
C CYS A 691 -24.45 48.40 -7.36
N LEU A 692 -24.09 48.33 -6.05
CA LEU A 692 -23.66 47.09 -5.39
C LEU A 692 -24.78 46.08 -5.33
N VAL A 693 -26.01 46.48 -5.01
CA VAL A 693 -27.16 45.60 -4.99
C VAL A 693 -27.48 45.11 -6.39
N LEU A 694 -27.47 45.98 -7.41
CA LEU A 694 -27.63 45.60 -8.82
C LEU A 694 -26.54 44.61 -9.27
N PHE A 695 -25.31 44.88 -8.89
CA PHE A 695 -24.17 43.95 -9.18
C PHE A 695 -24.37 42.59 -8.49
N MET A 696 -24.79 42.58 -7.24
CA MET A 696 -25.09 41.32 -6.51
C MET A 696 -26.27 40.57 -7.17
N VAL A 697 -27.32 41.29 -7.62
CA VAL A 697 -28.45 40.68 -8.33
C VAL A 697 -28.01 40.12 -9.68
N VAL A 698 -27.19 40.88 -10.43
CA VAL A 698 -26.63 40.37 -11.70
C VAL A 698 -25.73 39.18 -11.48
N CYS A 699 -24.87 39.19 -10.43
CA CYS A 699 -24.03 38.07 -10.08
C CYS A 699 -24.89 36.87 -9.64
N TYR A 700 -25.94 37.10 -8.91
CA TYR A 700 -26.87 36.03 -8.50
C TYR A 700 -27.61 35.42 -9.72
N LEU A 701 -28.11 36.25 -10.62
CA LEU A 701 -28.79 35.81 -11.86
C LEU A 701 -27.80 35.09 -12.79
N MET A 702 -26.58 35.61 -12.92
CA MET A 702 -25.49 34.94 -13.66
C MET A 702 -25.08 33.63 -13.03
N SER A 703 -25.05 33.58 -11.71
CA SER A 703 -24.79 32.35 -10.95
C SER A 703 -25.89 31.31 -11.17
N GLN A 704 -27.17 31.74 -11.17
CA GLN A 704 -28.30 30.85 -11.48
C GLN A 704 -28.28 30.43 -12.94
N TRP A 705 -28.03 31.35 -13.87
CA TRP A 705 -27.90 31.02 -15.30
C TRP A 705 -26.72 30.12 -15.59
N MET A 706 -25.60 30.30 -14.91
CA MET A 706 -24.42 29.37 -14.98
C MET A 706 -24.71 28.02 -14.39
N LYS A 707 -25.48 27.96 -13.31
CA LYS A 707 -25.93 26.66 -12.76
C LYS A 707 -26.76 25.86 -13.76
N ASP A 708 -27.70 26.58 -14.45
CA ASP A 708 -28.59 25.90 -15.40
C ASP A 708 -27.93 25.56 -16.75
N LYS A 709 -26.88 26.27 -17.14
CA LYS A 709 -26.25 26.12 -18.47
C LYS A 709 -24.89 25.45 -18.46
N CYS A 710 -24.12 25.57 -17.38
CA CYS A 710 -22.72 25.16 -17.35
C CYS A 710 -22.42 24.03 -16.38
N TYR A 711 -23.31 23.71 -15.46
CA TYR A 711 -23.16 22.56 -14.58
C TYR A 711 -24.16 21.48 -15.00
N PRO A 712 -23.69 20.31 -15.44
CA PRO A 712 -24.59 19.16 -15.59
C PRO A 712 -25.14 18.79 -14.20
N ASP A 713 -26.41 18.41 -14.17
CA ASP A 713 -27.05 17.89 -12.96
C ASP A 713 -26.15 16.81 -12.36
N ILE A 714 -25.71 17.03 -11.14
CA ILE A 714 -24.98 16.01 -10.40
C ILE A 714 -25.98 14.91 -10.13
N PRO A 715 -25.76 13.66 -10.64
CA PRO A 715 -26.68 12.58 -10.39
C PRO A 715 -26.85 12.38 -8.88
N ASP A 716 -28.10 12.30 -8.44
CA ASP A 716 -28.45 12.05 -7.06
C ASP A 716 -27.72 10.80 -6.56
N PRO A 717 -26.83 10.89 -5.58
CA PRO A 717 -26.08 9.74 -5.12
C PRO A 717 -26.95 8.60 -4.58
N TYR A 718 -28.20 8.90 -4.18
CA TYR A 718 -29.16 7.87 -3.76
C TYR A 718 -29.75 7.05 -4.89
N LYS A 719 -29.61 7.47 -6.13
CA LYS A 719 -30.03 6.71 -7.32
C LYS A 719 -28.90 5.87 -7.93
N SER A 720 -27.69 5.94 -7.36
CA SER A 720 -26.56 5.12 -7.80
C SER A 720 -26.75 3.65 -7.37
N SER A 721 -26.52 2.74 -8.28
CA SER A 721 -26.57 1.30 -8.01
C SER A 721 -25.62 0.84 -6.90
N VAL A 722 -24.54 1.57 -6.69
CA VAL A 722 -23.56 1.31 -5.63
C VAL A 722 -24.12 1.66 -4.25
N LEU A 723 -24.90 2.76 -4.15
CA LEU A 723 -25.51 3.18 -2.90
C LEU A 723 -26.83 2.46 -2.62
N SER A 724 -27.51 1.93 -3.64
CA SER A 724 -28.68 1.08 -3.46
C SER A 724 -28.35 -0.23 -2.74
N LEU A 725 -27.14 -0.76 -2.94
CA LEU A 725 -26.65 -1.94 -2.21
C LEU A 725 -26.44 -1.66 -0.71
N ILE A 726 -26.14 -0.42 -0.34
CA ILE A 726 -26.01 0.00 1.07
C ILE A 726 -27.39 0.09 1.72
N LYS A 727 -28.40 0.47 0.98
CA LYS A 727 -29.77 0.61 1.48
C LYS A 727 -30.48 -0.70 1.78
N TYR A 728 -30.08 -1.78 1.11
CA TYR A 728 -30.64 -3.13 1.33
C TYR A 728 -30.05 -3.88 2.52
N LYS A 729 -29.04 -3.32 3.15
CA LYS A 729 -28.39 -3.92 4.32
C LYS A 729 -28.76 -3.16 5.60
N GLU A 730 -30.04 -2.88 5.78
CA GLU A 730 -30.56 -2.45 7.07
C GLU A 730 -30.53 -3.62 8.04
N SER A 731 -29.46 -3.76 8.75
CA SER A 731 -29.42 -4.41 10.05
C SER A 731 -28.53 -3.62 10.98
N HIS A 732 -29.15 -2.90 11.79
CA HIS A 732 -28.88 -2.44 13.15
C HIS A 732 -27.45 -2.15 13.65
N HIS A 733 -26.42 -1.98 12.83
CA HIS A 733 -25.16 -1.38 13.26
C HIS A 733 -24.48 -0.66 12.10
N PRO A 734 -24.02 0.57 12.30
CA PRO A 734 -23.22 1.27 11.28
C PRO A 734 -21.87 0.57 11.14
N THR A 735 -21.69 -0.13 10.06
CA THR A 735 -20.42 -0.74 9.72
C THR A 735 -19.60 0.29 8.99
N ILE A 736 -18.49 0.69 9.60
CA ILE A 736 -17.48 1.53 8.94
C ILE A 736 -16.82 0.68 7.86
N MET A 737 -17.18 0.89 6.62
CA MET A 737 -16.46 0.31 5.51
C MET A 737 -15.20 1.13 5.22
N LYS A 738 -14.05 0.52 5.32
CA LYS A 738 -12.80 1.10 4.82
C LYS A 738 -12.85 1.08 3.30
N VAL A 739 -12.47 2.19 2.67
CA VAL A 739 -12.44 2.34 1.21
C VAL A 739 -11.51 1.30 0.53
N ASN A 740 -10.57 0.74 1.30
CA ASN A 740 -9.73 -0.36 0.81
C ASN A 740 -10.49 -1.66 0.51
N ASP A 741 -11.70 -1.81 1.06
CA ASP A 741 -12.54 -2.98 0.82
C ASP A 741 -13.52 -2.75 -0.35
N CYS A 742 -13.66 -1.50 -0.79
CA CYS A 742 -14.38 -1.13 -2.00
C CYS A 742 -13.39 -1.13 -3.16
N ILE A 743 -13.25 -2.23 -3.77
CA ILE A 743 -12.30 -2.54 -4.82
C ILE A 743 -12.29 -1.41 -5.86
N PRO A 744 -11.18 -0.69 -6.02
CA PRO A 744 -11.05 0.36 -7.03
C PRO A 744 -11.31 -0.12 -8.47
N ASP A 745 -11.18 -1.42 -8.69
CA ASP A 745 -11.41 -2.08 -9.97
C ASP A 745 -12.83 -1.91 -10.50
N ALA A 746 -13.84 -1.88 -9.60
CA ALA A 746 -15.22 -1.67 -10.01
C ALA A 746 -15.47 -0.25 -10.53
N ILE A 747 -14.77 0.73 -10.00
CA ILE A 747 -14.85 2.13 -10.43
C ILE A 747 -14.09 2.33 -11.75
N GLU A 748 -12.99 1.60 -11.93
CA GLU A 748 -12.19 1.65 -13.15
C GLU A 748 -12.92 1.06 -14.36
N VAL A 749 -13.67 -0.02 -14.14
CA VAL A 749 -14.46 -0.69 -15.18
C VAL A 749 -15.62 0.18 -15.65
N VAL A 750 -16.29 0.88 -14.74
CA VAL A 750 -17.41 1.77 -15.11
C VAL A 750 -16.91 2.96 -15.95
N ASN A 751 -15.75 3.50 -15.61
CA ASN A 751 -15.15 4.57 -16.40
C ASN A 751 -14.73 4.14 -17.79
N LYS A 752 -14.46 2.86 -17.98
CA LYS A 752 -13.98 2.33 -19.25
C LYS A 752 -15.11 2.02 -20.24
N LEU A 753 -16.27 1.67 -19.72
CA LEU A 753 -17.41 1.24 -20.53
C LEU A 753 -18.32 2.40 -21.01
N GLU A 754 -18.40 3.46 -20.25
CA GLU A 754 -19.33 4.53 -20.53
C GLU A 754 -18.70 5.80 -21.11
N GLY A 755 -17.36 5.86 -21.24
CA GLY A 755 -16.68 7.04 -21.73
C GLY A 755 -16.92 8.30 -20.88
N SER A 756 -17.67 8.19 -19.82
CA SER A 756 -17.89 9.24 -18.86
C SER A 756 -16.76 9.16 -17.85
N LYS A 757 -15.87 10.08 -17.91
CA LYS A 757 -14.89 10.33 -16.86
C LYS A 757 -15.64 10.80 -15.62
N ILE A 758 -16.07 9.87 -14.80
CA ILE A 758 -16.29 10.20 -13.42
C ILE A 758 -14.93 10.47 -12.84
N GLN A 759 -14.53 11.67 -12.98
CA GLN A 759 -13.34 12.19 -12.33
C GLN A 759 -13.64 12.33 -10.84
N PHE A 760 -13.86 11.24 -10.24
CA PHE A 760 -13.68 11.16 -8.85
C PHE A 760 -12.24 11.34 -8.61
N LEU A 761 -11.94 12.30 -7.90
CA LEU A 761 -10.75 12.05 -7.27
C LEU A 761 -9.57 11.98 -8.14
N GLY A 762 -8.82 12.82 -8.07
CA GLY A 762 -7.56 12.73 -8.61
C GLY A 762 -7.45 12.45 -10.04
N ALA A 763 -8.50 12.50 -10.65
CA ALA A 763 -8.41 12.67 -12.05
C ALA A 763 -7.61 13.91 -12.41
N ARG A 764 -7.01 14.45 -11.47
CA ARG A 764 -5.92 15.38 -11.60
C ARG A 764 -4.59 14.74 -11.67
N LYS A 765 -4.49 13.87 -12.61
CA LYS A 765 -3.20 13.38 -13.08
C LYS A 765 -2.37 14.44 -13.78
N SER A 766 -2.80 15.66 -13.83
CA SER A 766 -1.97 16.74 -14.36
C SER A 766 -0.99 17.33 -13.37
N LEU A 767 -0.97 16.86 -12.18
CA LEU A 767 -0.06 17.32 -11.15
C LEU A 767 0.94 16.24 -10.85
N THR A 768 2.12 16.46 -11.35
CA THR A 768 3.41 15.85 -11.00
C THR A 768 3.37 14.48 -10.29
N GLU A 769 4.03 13.52 -10.88
CA GLU A 769 4.17 12.11 -10.49
C GLU A 769 4.57 11.80 -9.04
N THR A 770 4.68 12.81 -8.19
CA THR A 770 5.16 12.65 -6.80
C THR A 770 4.05 12.55 -5.74
N GLU A 771 2.78 12.76 -6.09
CA GLU A 771 1.71 12.78 -5.09
C GLU A 771 0.76 11.58 -5.11
N LEU A 772 1.11 10.52 -5.80
CA LEU A 772 0.23 9.36 -6.06
C LEU A 772 0.14 8.33 -4.92
N THR A 773 0.49 8.67 -3.70
CA THR A 773 0.63 7.66 -2.65
C THR A 773 -0.30 7.78 -1.45
N LYS A 774 -1.33 8.62 -1.51
CA LYS A 774 -2.27 8.68 -0.38
C LYS A 774 -3.67 8.24 -0.82
N PRO A 775 -4.20 7.15 -0.24
CA PRO A 775 -5.56 6.72 -0.52
C PRO A 775 -6.57 7.71 0.06
N ALA A 776 -7.64 7.96 -0.67
CA ALA A 776 -8.80 8.68 -0.18
C ALA A 776 -9.61 7.78 0.76
N TYR A 777 -10.04 8.32 1.89
CA TYR A 777 -10.87 7.61 2.86
C TYR A 777 -12.29 8.18 2.85
N LEU A 778 -13.24 7.27 2.86
CA LEU A 778 -14.65 7.59 3.04
C LEU A 778 -15.01 7.38 4.52
N TYR A 779 -15.44 8.44 5.18
CA TYR A 779 -15.93 8.37 6.55
C TYR A 779 -17.45 8.50 6.56
N VAL A 780 -18.13 7.54 7.15
CA VAL A 780 -19.54 7.63 7.50
C VAL A 780 -19.61 8.01 8.98
N LEU A 781 -19.97 9.23 9.26
CA LEU A 781 -20.13 9.68 10.64
C LEU A 781 -21.51 9.28 11.15
N PRO A 782 -21.60 8.58 12.27
CA PRO A 782 -22.90 8.36 12.91
C PRO A 782 -23.48 9.69 13.38
N ALA A 783 -24.74 9.90 13.11
CA ALA A 783 -25.47 11.08 13.57
C ALA A 783 -25.75 10.94 15.07
N GLU A 784 -24.82 11.29 15.92
CA GLU A 784 -25.12 11.55 17.31
C GLU A 784 -25.73 12.95 17.44
N ASN A 785 -26.98 13.00 17.86
CA ASN A 785 -27.74 14.19 18.20
C ASN A 785 -28.40 15.00 17.07
N TYR A 786 -28.85 14.37 16.01
CA TYR A 786 -29.80 14.99 15.10
C TYR A 786 -31.09 14.18 15.03
N SER A 787 -32.20 14.83 15.40
CA SER A 787 -33.56 14.30 15.20
C SER A 787 -33.98 14.43 13.72
N GLY A 788 -33.29 13.72 12.85
CA GLY A 788 -33.57 13.68 11.41
C GLY A 788 -33.01 12.42 10.78
N PRO A 789 -33.60 11.90 9.71
CA PRO A 789 -33.42 10.52 9.28
C PRO A 789 -32.30 10.30 8.26
N SER A 790 -31.08 10.80 8.41
CA SER A 790 -30.00 10.44 7.46
C SER A 790 -28.61 10.62 7.99
N PRO A 791 -27.71 9.66 7.84
CA PRO A 791 -26.29 9.83 8.13
C PRO A 791 -25.64 10.72 7.07
N PHE A 792 -24.82 11.67 7.54
CA PHE A 792 -24.02 12.50 6.65
C PHE A 792 -22.77 11.74 6.21
N ILE A 793 -22.49 11.76 4.92
CA ILE A 793 -21.27 11.25 4.33
C ILE A 793 -20.35 12.44 4.05
N CYS A 794 -19.20 12.47 4.68
CA CYS A 794 -18.20 13.50 4.45
C CYS A 794 -17.04 12.92 3.65
N PHE A 795 -16.66 13.58 2.56
CA PHE A 795 -15.50 13.21 1.75
C PHE A 795 -14.37 14.19 2.07
N GLU A 796 -13.29 13.72 2.67
CA GLU A 796 -12.05 14.49 2.82
C GLU A 796 -11.06 14.14 1.73
N ASN A 797 -10.62 15.17 1.01
CA ASN A 797 -9.58 15.04 0.00
C ASN A 797 -8.25 15.52 0.59
N PHE A 798 -7.39 14.58 0.97
CA PHE A 798 -6.09 14.87 1.58
C PHE A 798 -5.05 15.43 0.62
N THR A 799 -5.38 15.62 -0.65
CA THR A 799 -4.46 16.18 -1.65
C THR A 799 -4.53 17.70 -1.79
N TYR A 800 -5.41 18.38 -1.02
CA TYR A 800 -5.51 19.82 -1.08
C TYR A 800 -4.63 20.49 -0.02
N ASN A 801 -3.80 21.43 -0.46
CA ASN A 801 -2.97 22.25 0.42
C ASN A 801 -3.83 23.10 1.37
N GLN A 802 -3.29 23.36 2.54
CA GLN A 802 -3.88 24.09 3.66
C GLN A 802 -4.53 25.46 3.33
N ALA A 803 -4.41 25.97 2.13
CA ALA A 803 -5.04 27.23 1.70
C ALA A 803 -6.56 27.14 1.47
N ALA A 804 -7.15 25.94 1.45
CA ALA A 804 -8.57 25.73 1.23
C ALA A 804 -9.36 25.40 2.51
N SER A 805 -8.73 25.42 3.68
CA SER A 805 -9.34 25.03 4.94
C SER A 805 -10.30 26.06 5.54
N ASP A 806 -10.38 27.27 4.95
CA ASP A 806 -11.22 28.33 5.52
C ASP A 806 -12.64 28.44 4.91
N SER A 807 -13.01 27.59 3.99
CA SER A 807 -14.34 27.68 3.34
C SER A 807 -15.26 26.48 3.56
N GLY A 808 -14.90 25.56 4.41
CA GLY A 808 -15.71 24.38 4.69
C GLY A 808 -16.11 24.29 6.15
N SER A 809 -17.11 25.06 6.57
CA SER A 809 -17.69 24.81 7.88
C SER A 809 -18.47 23.50 7.87
N CYS A 810 -17.80 22.42 8.17
CA CYS A 810 -18.44 21.25 8.68
C CYS A 810 -18.10 21.14 10.16
N GLY A 811 -19.00 21.58 11.01
CA GLY A 811 -19.09 21.15 12.37
C GLY A 811 -18.15 21.81 13.36
N HIS A 812 -18.72 22.51 14.27
CA HIS A 812 -18.09 22.91 15.53
C HIS A 812 -17.32 21.76 16.16
N VAL A 813 -16.01 21.91 16.23
CA VAL A 813 -15.17 21.16 17.17
C VAL A 813 -15.49 21.71 18.57
N PRO A 814 -16.00 20.92 19.51
CA PRO A 814 -16.17 21.37 20.86
C PRO A 814 -14.80 21.65 21.44
N LYS A 815 -14.58 22.88 21.91
CA LYS A 815 -13.43 23.25 22.72
C LYS A 815 -13.34 22.28 23.90
N ARG A 816 -12.23 21.60 23.98
CA ARG A 816 -11.86 20.75 25.11
C ARG A 816 -11.98 21.58 26.41
N PRO A 817 -12.72 21.15 27.42
CA PRO A 817 -12.68 21.79 28.72
C PRO A 817 -11.30 21.60 29.33
N THR A 818 -10.71 22.66 29.81
CA THR A 818 -9.49 22.65 30.61
C THR A 818 -9.77 21.92 31.92
N THR A 819 -9.20 20.75 32.07
CA THR A 819 -9.20 19.98 33.32
C THR A 819 -8.10 20.50 34.25
N PRO A 820 -8.37 20.57 35.56
CA PRO A 820 -7.38 21.04 36.53
C PRO A 820 -6.24 20.00 36.72
N PRO A 821 -5.06 20.45 37.17
CA PRO A 821 -3.82 19.66 37.11
C PRO A 821 -3.70 18.42 38.01
N SER A 822 -4.71 18.12 38.82
CA SER A 822 -4.64 16.99 39.75
C SER A 822 -5.03 15.60 39.14
N GLN A 823 -5.45 15.53 37.89
CA GLN A 823 -5.80 14.26 37.24
C GLN A 823 -4.75 13.77 36.23
N LEU A 824 -3.66 14.52 36.02
CA LEU A 824 -2.62 14.13 35.06
C LEU A 824 -1.73 12.96 35.53
N ALA A 825 -1.70 12.69 36.84
CA ALA A 825 -0.86 11.64 37.41
C ALA A 825 -1.42 10.23 37.24
N LEU A 826 -2.72 10.08 36.99
CA LEU A 826 -3.36 8.76 36.80
C LEU A 826 -3.34 8.26 35.35
N LEU A 827 -3.15 9.16 34.39
CA LEU A 827 -3.10 8.80 32.97
C LEU A 827 -1.71 8.31 32.53
N THR A 828 -0.66 8.73 33.22
CA THR A 828 0.72 8.28 32.92
C THR A 828 0.97 6.83 33.33
N SER A 829 0.23 6.31 34.30
CA SER A 829 0.35 4.91 34.74
C SER A 829 -0.28 3.93 33.74
N SER A 830 -1.33 4.33 33.03
CA SER A 830 -1.97 3.48 32.03
C SER A 830 -1.25 3.48 30.67
N GLU A 831 -0.58 4.60 30.31
CA GLU A 831 0.23 4.63 29.09
C GLU A 831 1.46 3.73 29.17
N ASN A 832 2.07 3.62 30.34
CA ASN A 832 3.21 2.73 30.54
C ASN A 832 2.81 1.23 30.48
N LEU A 833 1.57 0.90 30.87
CA LEU A 833 1.06 -0.47 30.75
C LEU A 833 0.76 -0.84 29.27
N LEU A 834 0.23 0.10 28.51
CA LEU A 834 -0.03 -0.10 27.09
C LEU A 834 1.26 -0.23 26.26
N LYS A 835 2.27 0.58 26.56
CA LYS A 835 3.59 0.45 25.90
C LYS A 835 4.29 -0.85 26.24
N SER A 836 4.13 -1.36 27.45
CA SER A 836 4.65 -2.66 27.87
C SER A 836 3.92 -3.83 27.17
N LEU A 837 2.63 -3.69 26.96
CA LEU A 837 1.83 -4.70 26.22
C LEU A 837 2.12 -4.69 24.72
N GLU A 838 2.35 -3.51 24.12
CA GLU A 838 2.76 -3.39 22.73
C GLU A 838 4.15 -3.97 22.47
N GLN A 839 5.11 -3.77 23.37
CA GLN A 839 6.44 -4.37 23.26
C GLN A 839 6.42 -5.90 23.39
N ASN A 840 5.57 -6.45 24.27
CA ASN A 840 5.43 -7.90 24.40
C ASN A 840 4.66 -8.53 23.22
N TYR A 841 3.75 -7.79 22.58
CA TYR A 841 3.03 -8.25 21.40
C TYR A 841 3.92 -8.23 20.15
N MET A 842 4.79 -7.22 20.01
CA MET A 842 5.76 -7.11 18.91
C MET A 842 6.84 -8.19 18.93
N ASN A 843 7.21 -8.69 20.13
CA ASN A 843 8.20 -9.75 20.26
C ASN A 843 7.64 -11.17 20.01
N SER A 844 6.33 -11.34 19.97
CA SER A 844 5.69 -12.64 19.71
C SER A 844 5.16 -12.79 18.27
N LEU A 845 5.03 -11.70 17.52
CA LEU A 845 4.70 -11.71 16.09
C LEU A 845 6.00 -11.52 15.33
N GLY A 846 6.62 -12.61 14.95
CA GLY A 846 7.68 -12.58 13.95
C GLY A 846 7.17 -11.83 12.72
N GLU A 847 7.97 -10.89 12.26
CA GLU A 847 7.71 -10.05 11.10
C GLU A 847 6.99 -10.82 9.98
N SER A 848 5.75 -10.48 9.73
CA SER A 848 5.08 -10.87 8.50
C SER A 848 5.66 -10.05 7.36
N PRO A 849 6.24 -10.67 6.36
CA PRO A 849 6.74 -9.94 5.20
C PRO A 849 5.58 -9.53 4.32
N ALA A 850 5.06 -8.35 4.54
CA ALA A 850 4.01 -7.76 3.69
C ALA A 850 4.51 -7.28 2.31
N GLY A 851 5.71 -7.70 1.92
CA GLY A 851 6.32 -7.31 0.64
C GLY A 851 6.50 -8.43 -0.38
N GLU A 852 6.23 -9.67 -0.01
CA GLU A 852 6.61 -10.83 -0.83
C GLU A 852 5.52 -11.33 -1.80
N THR A 853 4.29 -10.90 -1.67
CA THR A 853 3.19 -11.37 -2.53
C THR A 853 3.36 -11.00 -4.01
N SER A 854 3.96 -9.84 -4.31
CA SER A 854 4.20 -9.43 -5.69
C SER A 854 5.32 -10.23 -6.37
N LEU A 855 6.31 -10.68 -5.58
CA LEU A 855 7.44 -11.47 -6.09
C LEU A 855 7.06 -12.93 -6.35
N ASN A 856 6.12 -13.48 -5.56
CA ASN A 856 5.61 -14.83 -5.80
C ASN A 856 4.88 -14.93 -7.14
N TYR A 857 4.14 -13.90 -7.52
CA TYR A 857 3.45 -13.85 -8.81
C TYR A 857 4.43 -13.86 -9.99
N VAL A 858 5.49 -13.07 -9.89
CA VAL A 858 6.53 -13.02 -10.94
C VAL A 858 7.29 -14.33 -11.05
N SER A 859 7.55 -15.00 -9.92
CA SER A 859 8.28 -16.27 -9.93
C SER A 859 7.43 -17.43 -10.46
N GLN A 860 6.11 -17.41 -10.26
CA GLN A 860 5.21 -18.41 -10.88
C GLN A 860 5.09 -18.27 -12.39
N LEU A 861 5.16 -17.03 -12.90
CA LEU A 861 5.18 -16.79 -14.36
C LEU A 861 6.51 -17.12 -15.02
N ALA A 862 7.59 -17.18 -14.24
CA ALA A 862 8.93 -17.53 -14.73
C ALA A 862 9.21 -19.04 -14.74
N SER A 863 8.30 -19.88 -14.26
CA SER A 863 8.44 -21.33 -14.40
C SER A 863 8.25 -21.72 -15.88
N PRO A 864 9.20 -22.37 -16.51
CA PRO A 864 9.03 -22.81 -17.89
C PRO A 864 7.93 -23.87 -17.94
N MET A 865 6.88 -23.61 -18.69
CA MET A 865 6.00 -24.68 -19.14
C MET A 865 6.85 -25.68 -19.92
N SER A 866 7.00 -26.87 -19.41
CA SER A 866 7.53 -27.99 -20.15
C SER A 866 6.58 -28.29 -21.31
N GLY A 867 6.88 -27.70 -22.44
CA GLY A 867 6.29 -28.11 -23.71
C GLY A 867 6.81 -29.46 -24.11
N ASP A 868 5.93 -30.26 -24.59
CA ASP A 868 6.20 -31.56 -25.20
C ASP A 868 7.28 -31.48 -26.26
N LYS A 869 8.13 -32.48 -26.24
CA LYS A 869 9.04 -32.79 -27.31
C LYS A 869 8.22 -33.25 -28.54
N ASP A 870 8.35 -32.57 -29.65
CA ASP A 870 8.73 -33.23 -30.90
C ASP A 870 8.83 -32.20 -32.02
N SER A 871 9.90 -32.42 -32.83
CA SER A 871 10.17 -31.93 -34.18
C SER A 871 10.73 -30.53 -34.35
N LEU A 872 11.97 -30.49 -34.72
CA LEU A 872 12.67 -29.50 -35.53
C LEU A 872 12.01 -29.35 -36.94
N PRO A 873 12.29 -28.39 -37.76
CA PRO A 873 13.06 -27.15 -37.66
C PRO A 873 12.46 -25.93 -38.38
N THR A 874 13.23 -24.89 -38.41
CA THR A 874 13.29 -23.77 -39.36
C THR A 874 12.45 -22.52 -39.07
N ASN A 875 13.25 -21.52 -38.72
CA ASN A 875 13.16 -20.05 -38.95
C ASN A 875 11.99 -19.22 -38.33
N PRO A 876 12.33 -18.00 -37.99
CA PRO A 876 11.71 -17.30 -36.88
C PRO A 876 10.56 -16.40 -37.30
N PRO A 877 9.58 -16.27 -36.53
CA PRO A 877 8.68 -15.14 -36.58
C PRO A 877 8.94 -14.15 -35.42
N GLY A 878 8.62 -12.95 -35.69
CA GLY A 878 8.89 -11.74 -34.92
C GLY A 878 8.42 -11.69 -33.46
N PRO A 879 8.68 -10.60 -32.79
CA PRO A 879 8.86 -10.54 -31.35
C PRO A 879 7.57 -10.71 -30.57
N ALA A 880 7.58 -11.70 -29.72
CA ALA A 880 6.56 -11.84 -28.70
C ALA A 880 6.88 -10.92 -27.48
N LEU A 881 5.85 -10.37 -26.92
CA LEU A 881 5.79 -9.45 -25.77
C LEU A 881 6.44 -9.98 -24.45
N GLY A 882 7.59 -10.62 -24.54
CA GLY A 882 8.35 -11.09 -23.39
C GLY A 882 9.78 -10.53 -23.33
N SER A 883 10.18 -9.71 -24.30
CA SER A 883 11.58 -9.32 -24.45
C SER A 883 12.04 -8.21 -23.49
N GLU A 884 11.17 -7.38 -22.98
CA GLU A 884 11.57 -6.31 -22.05
C GLU A 884 12.03 -6.84 -20.69
N TYR A 885 11.41 -7.90 -20.18
CA TYR A 885 11.82 -8.51 -18.91
C TYR A 885 13.12 -9.32 -19.03
N ARG A 886 13.41 -9.85 -20.22
CA ARG A 886 14.66 -10.55 -20.48
C ARG A 886 15.83 -9.58 -20.67
N MET A 887 15.59 -8.40 -21.23
CA MET A 887 16.63 -7.38 -21.37
C MET A 887 17.08 -6.80 -20.03
N GLN A 888 16.17 -6.55 -19.07
CA GLN A 888 16.57 -6.10 -17.74
C GLN A 888 17.38 -7.13 -16.95
N MET A 889 17.13 -8.42 -17.13
CA MET A 889 17.93 -9.47 -16.53
C MET A 889 19.30 -9.65 -17.23
N ALA A 890 19.38 -9.46 -18.54
CA ALA A 890 20.64 -9.55 -19.29
C ALA A 890 21.59 -8.38 -19.03
N VAL A 891 21.07 -7.18 -18.76
CA VAL A 891 21.87 -5.99 -18.40
C VAL A 891 22.48 -6.14 -16.99
N THR A 892 21.87 -6.93 -16.12
CA THR A 892 22.38 -7.18 -14.78
C THR A 892 23.41 -8.31 -14.69
N LEU A 893 23.59 -9.08 -15.75
CA LEU A 893 24.58 -10.19 -15.81
C LEU A 893 25.91 -9.79 -16.44
N GLY A 894 26.34 -8.53 -16.28
CA GLY A 894 27.70 -8.04 -16.53
C GLY A 894 28.50 -8.83 -17.56
N LEU A 895 28.14 -8.77 -18.81
CA LEU A 895 29.03 -9.19 -19.89
C LEU A 895 30.00 -8.04 -20.13
N ALA A 896 31.26 -8.34 -19.88
CA ALA A 896 32.39 -7.47 -20.14
C ALA A 896 32.38 -6.94 -21.57
N SER A 897 32.48 -5.65 -21.70
CA SER A 897 32.69 -4.97 -22.95
C SER A 897 34.11 -5.22 -23.45
N PRO A 898 34.33 -5.47 -24.71
CA PRO A 898 35.65 -5.27 -25.32
C PRO A 898 35.85 -3.78 -25.61
N SER A 899 37.08 -3.38 -25.48
CA SER A 899 37.64 -2.06 -25.63
C SER A 899 37.42 -1.42 -27.01
N PRO A 900 37.53 -0.08 -27.10
CA PRO A 900 37.14 0.67 -28.29
C PRO A 900 38.30 0.79 -29.30
N SER A 901 37.98 0.79 -30.55
CA SER A 901 38.82 1.38 -31.58
C SER A 901 38.00 2.24 -32.54
N GLU A 902 38.38 3.50 -32.55
CA GLU A 902 38.42 4.47 -33.65
C GLU A 902 37.17 4.94 -34.39
N ASN A 903 36.98 6.24 -34.23
CA ASN A 903 36.69 7.27 -35.26
C ASN A 903 35.60 7.04 -36.29
N SER A 904 34.56 7.84 -36.16
CA SER A 904 34.20 8.78 -37.26
C SER A 904 33.15 9.78 -36.79
N SER A 905 33.52 11.01 -37.00
CA SER A 905 32.72 12.23 -36.99
C SER A 905 31.53 12.15 -37.95
N LEU A 906 30.34 12.50 -37.49
CA LEU A 906 29.30 13.04 -38.33
C LEU A 906 28.45 14.03 -37.52
N SER A 907 28.64 15.28 -37.89
CA SER A 907 27.81 16.42 -37.64
C SER A 907 26.37 16.19 -38.08
N VAL A 908 25.39 16.50 -37.24
CA VAL A 908 24.03 16.76 -37.68
C VAL A 908 23.59 18.09 -37.10
N THR A 909 23.35 18.96 -38.05
CA THR A 909 22.79 20.31 -38.01
C THR A 909 21.48 20.39 -37.22
N LEU A 910 21.41 21.46 -36.41
CA LEU A 910 20.19 22.11 -35.93
C LEU A 910 19.32 22.54 -37.14
N LEU A 911 18.06 22.27 -37.01
CA LEU A 911 17.02 23.02 -37.69
C LEU A 911 16.12 23.66 -36.61
N ASP A 912 16.27 24.94 -36.59
CA ASP A 912 15.46 25.98 -35.99
C ASP A 912 14.18 26.20 -36.82
N GLN A 913 13.06 26.29 -36.15
CA GLN A 913 11.85 27.03 -36.54
C GLN A 913 10.95 27.07 -35.32
N GLY A 914 10.65 28.12 -34.68
CA GLY A 914 10.26 29.45 -35.17
C GLY A 914 8.76 29.58 -35.11
N GLU A 915 8.34 30.56 -34.35
CA GLU A 915 7.09 31.33 -34.41
C GLU A 915 5.79 30.78 -33.84
N HIS A 916 5.32 31.45 -32.91
CA HIS A 916 4.33 32.52 -32.79
C HIS A 916 3.00 32.14 -32.19
N CYS A 917 2.64 32.93 -31.23
CA CYS A 917 1.46 33.77 -31.07
C CYS A 917 0.48 33.39 -29.96
N ARG A 918 0.43 34.36 -29.13
CA ARG A 918 -0.60 35.04 -28.34
C ARG A 918 -0.97 34.47 -27.00
#